data_16c43fb797e6bdf582ed99f77a039cef
#
_entry.id   16c43fb797e6bdf582ed99f77a039cef
#
_cell.length_a   1.000
_cell.length_b   1.000
_cell.length_c   1.000
_cell.angle_alpha   90.00
_cell.angle_beta   90.00
_cell.angle_gamma   90.00
#
_symmetry.space_group_name_H-M   'P 1'
#
loop_
_entity.id
_entity.type
_entity.pdbx_description
1 polymer ?
#
loop_
_entity_poly.entity_id
_entity_poly.type
_entity_poly.pdbx_seq_one_letter_code
_entity_poly.pdbx_strand_id
1 'polypeptide(L)'
;MLILLAVDVLLLGFYRSNESLSWDGMVFHTVVSFACVFSARCIGNIYQQIWRYGGIQCYIRLLIVDGAAFLVFLAIEQGVRVYYPIEQVTFARLLSISSINLLVSLAMRMFYRYAFKCGTEDTALGRLLRLCLRIFAGEEMIHEIDREKRTKVAIIGAGRVGVNLAEELLANSASSYVPRCFVDSNDEKAGKEIHGIPVWKEDDATVERLHKVEVQEVVFAIPNLSDEKKRNLCKLYMDGGFKVKVYDYPVIQTAGQKRHLRDFDIEELLFRKPITISDPRTSAYYRDKVVLITGGGGSIGSELCRQLAKMEPRQIVLLDIYENGVYDIQQELKIAYADKLDLQLEICSITNHRALERVFAHYKPQIVINAAAHKHVPLMEKNCVEAVYNNVFGTRNLIDCCEAYGAERMMMVSTDKAVNPTNVMGATKRMCEMLVQSAATWGRVNYSATRFGNVLGSAGSVIPLFKRQIASGGPVTLTDKRIIRYFMTIPEASQLVLESGPMAKNGELFVLDMGQPVKILELAENMIRLSGAQGIEIVETGLRPGEKLYEELLVKTEELDKTDNRLIFIEKDCPLPRQEMDRRMELLAKAVESGSDDRTRKALKQVVPTFRSPEEVNASAEQSEEMKMQREAACV
;
A
#
# COMPACT_ATOMS: atom_id res chain seq x y z
N MET A 1 10.05 48.03 -13.01
CA MET A 1 9.57 49.38 -13.42
C MET A 1 10.74 50.38 -13.53
N LEU A 2 11.42 50.69 -12.42
CA LEU A 2 12.57 51.64 -12.43
C LEU A 2 13.67 51.23 -13.42
N ILE A 3 13.94 49.94 -13.58
CA ILE A 3 14.93 49.40 -14.52
C ILE A 3 14.57 49.69 -15.97
N LEU A 4 13.28 49.52 -16.35
CA LEU A 4 12.79 49.85 -17.70
C LEU A 4 12.98 51.32 -18.00
N LEU A 5 12.57 52.19 -17.08
CA LEU A 5 12.79 53.63 -17.20
C LEU A 5 14.26 54.00 -17.34
N ALA A 6 15.11 53.38 -16.50
CA ALA A 6 16.55 53.60 -16.56
C ALA A 6 17.18 53.16 -17.90
N VAL A 7 16.74 52.01 -18.46
CA VAL A 7 17.18 51.54 -19.76
C VAL A 7 16.76 52.49 -20.89
N ASP A 8 15.49 52.94 -20.88
CA ASP A 8 15.00 53.89 -21.85
C ASP A 8 15.79 55.23 -21.80
N VAL A 9 15.97 55.79 -20.59
CA VAL A 9 16.74 57.01 -20.40
C VAL A 9 18.21 56.87 -20.84
N LEU A 10 18.85 55.78 -20.49
CA LEU A 10 20.25 55.51 -20.88
C LEU A 10 20.40 55.37 -22.40
N LEU A 11 19.52 54.58 -23.04
CA LEU A 11 19.59 54.36 -24.48
C LEU A 11 19.26 55.60 -25.28
N LEU A 12 18.21 56.35 -24.91
CA LEU A 12 17.86 57.59 -25.55
C LEU A 12 18.92 58.69 -25.28
N GLY A 13 19.51 58.73 -24.08
CA GLY A 13 20.62 59.60 -23.76
C GLY A 13 21.88 59.29 -24.58
N PHE A 14 22.20 58.03 -24.83
CA PHE A 14 23.26 57.60 -25.73
C PHE A 14 23.00 58.02 -27.18
N TYR A 15 21.81 57.82 -27.68
CA TYR A 15 21.41 58.27 -29.01
C TYR A 15 21.42 59.79 -29.14
N ARG A 16 21.10 60.54 -28.06
CA ARG A 16 21.21 61.99 -28.03
C ARG A 16 22.65 62.49 -28.20
N SER A 17 23.63 61.85 -27.59
CA SER A 17 25.06 62.27 -27.69
C SER A 17 25.63 62.11 -29.10
N ASN A 18 25.05 61.26 -29.94
CA ASN A 18 25.50 60.95 -31.29
C ASN A 18 24.67 61.65 -32.40
N GLU A 19 23.50 62.24 -32.07
CA GLU A 19 22.63 62.88 -33.02
C GLU A 19 21.84 64.04 -32.34
N SER A 20 21.25 64.92 -33.16
CA SER A 20 20.55 66.17 -32.76
C SER A 20 19.18 65.99 -32.09
N LEU A 21 19.01 64.98 -31.20
CA LEU A 21 17.76 64.82 -30.45
C LEU A 21 17.61 65.87 -29.35
N SER A 22 16.52 66.65 -29.37
CA SER A 22 16.24 67.64 -28.34
C SER A 22 15.89 67.00 -27.00
N TRP A 23 16.03 67.75 -25.90
CA TRP A 23 15.59 67.28 -24.57
C TRP A 23 14.08 66.96 -24.55
N ASP A 24 13.26 67.75 -25.20
CA ASP A 24 11.81 67.56 -25.25
C ASP A 24 11.45 66.31 -26.02
N GLY A 25 12.13 66.05 -27.13
CA GLY A 25 12.00 64.80 -27.87
C GLY A 25 12.38 63.57 -27.05
N MET A 26 13.52 63.64 -26.34
CA MET A 26 13.94 62.53 -25.46
C MET A 26 12.93 62.24 -24.35
N VAL A 27 12.44 63.26 -23.66
CA VAL A 27 11.44 63.11 -22.59
C VAL A 27 10.15 62.55 -23.16
N PHE A 28 9.66 63.03 -24.32
CA PHE A 28 8.47 62.54 -24.96
C PHE A 28 8.59 61.03 -25.28
N HIS A 29 9.63 60.60 -26.00
CA HIS A 29 9.80 59.19 -26.38
C HIS A 29 9.92 58.27 -25.16
N THR A 30 10.62 58.71 -24.08
CA THR A 30 10.75 57.97 -22.83
C THR A 30 9.41 57.82 -22.14
N VAL A 31 8.64 58.88 -22.00
CA VAL A 31 7.34 58.83 -21.31
C VAL A 31 6.33 57.99 -22.06
N VAL A 32 6.28 58.12 -23.39
CA VAL A 32 5.31 57.34 -24.22
C VAL A 32 5.70 55.88 -24.26
N SER A 33 6.98 55.53 -24.47
CA SER A 33 7.47 54.17 -24.42
C SER A 33 7.12 53.48 -23.08
N PHE A 34 7.47 54.16 -21.99
CA PHE A 34 7.20 53.68 -20.64
C PHE A 34 5.70 53.49 -20.39
N ALA A 35 4.85 54.47 -20.77
CA ALA A 35 3.42 54.39 -20.59
C ALA A 35 2.79 53.22 -21.38
N CYS A 36 3.23 53.00 -22.62
CA CYS A 36 2.76 51.90 -23.45
C CYS A 36 3.13 50.54 -22.84
N VAL A 37 4.39 50.33 -22.46
CA VAL A 37 4.88 49.05 -21.86
C VAL A 37 4.23 48.83 -20.51
N PHE A 38 4.10 49.87 -19.68
CA PHE A 38 3.46 49.76 -18.36
C PHE A 38 2.00 49.35 -18.47
N SER A 39 1.24 50.08 -19.29
CA SER A 39 -0.19 49.83 -19.49
C SER A 39 -0.42 48.41 -20.06
N ALA A 40 0.32 48.03 -21.07
CA ALA A 40 0.21 46.69 -21.66
C ALA A 40 0.51 45.59 -20.64
N ARG A 41 1.56 45.75 -19.82
CA ARG A 41 1.91 44.78 -18.77
C ARG A 41 0.88 44.72 -17.64
N CYS A 42 0.23 45.83 -17.29
CA CYS A 42 -0.88 45.83 -16.35
C CYS A 42 -2.11 45.10 -16.93
N ILE A 43 -2.52 45.43 -18.16
CA ILE A 43 -3.61 44.75 -18.86
C ILE A 43 -3.31 43.26 -19.05
N GLY A 44 -2.08 42.93 -19.41
CA GLY A 44 -1.62 41.56 -19.57
C GLY A 44 -1.41 40.78 -18.25
N ASN A 45 -1.68 41.39 -17.09
CA ASN A 45 -1.48 40.81 -15.75
C ASN A 45 -0.06 40.28 -15.51
N ILE A 46 0.97 40.88 -16.11
CA ILE A 46 2.37 40.46 -15.99
C ILE A 46 2.89 40.70 -14.56
N TYR A 47 2.41 41.71 -13.86
CA TYR A 47 2.82 42.02 -12.48
C TYR A 47 2.12 41.17 -11.42
N GLN A 48 1.04 40.48 -11.75
CA GLN A 48 0.36 39.56 -10.84
C GLN A 48 0.96 38.16 -10.88
N GLN A 49 1.90 37.90 -11.80
CA GLN A 49 2.54 36.58 -11.91
C GLN A 49 3.67 36.44 -10.89
N ILE A 50 3.69 35.29 -10.20
CA ILE A 50 4.75 34.91 -9.29
C ILE A 50 5.88 34.28 -10.11
N TRP A 51 6.87 35.08 -10.50
CA TRP A 51 7.93 34.68 -11.44
C TRP A 51 8.85 33.57 -10.94
N ARG A 52 8.97 33.37 -9.63
CA ARG A 52 9.76 32.26 -9.05
C ARG A 52 9.25 30.88 -9.47
N TYR A 53 7.94 30.75 -9.76
CA TYR A 53 7.30 29.52 -10.25
C TYR A 53 6.91 29.57 -11.73
N GLY A 54 7.25 30.64 -12.43
CA GLY A 54 6.82 30.87 -13.81
C GLY A 54 7.33 29.81 -14.79
N GLY A 55 6.41 29.12 -15.48
CA GLY A 55 6.71 28.23 -16.59
C GLY A 55 6.98 28.97 -17.90
N ILE A 56 7.29 28.23 -18.98
CA ILE A 56 7.59 28.79 -20.31
C ILE A 56 6.45 29.69 -20.82
N GLN A 57 5.22 29.37 -20.49
CA GLN A 57 4.02 30.16 -20.87
C GLN A 57 4.05 31.59 -20.32
N CYS A 58 4.63 31.83 -19.13
CA CYS A 58 4.77 33.16 -18.55
C CYS A 58 5.74 34.03 -19.37
N TYR A 59 6.82 33.44 -19.88
CA TYR A 59 7.78 34.12 -20.74
C TYR A 59 7.20 34.41 -22.12
N ILE A 60 6.46 33.47 -22.71
CA ILE A 60 5.75 33.68 -23.98
C ILE A 60 4.73 34.81 -23.85
N ARG A 61 3.96 34.83 -22.74
CA ARG A 61 2.98 35.89 -22.45
C ARG A 61 3.63 37.26 -22.34
N LEU A 62 4.80 37.35 -21.66
CA LEU A 62 5.57 38.60 -21.59
C LEU A 62 5.98 39.08 -22.98
N LEU A 63 6.48 38.18 -23.82
CA LEU A 63 6.93 38.50 -25.19
C LEU A 63 5.76 39.03 -26.05
N ILE A 64 4.58 38.41 -25.96
CA ILE A 64 3.39 38.86 -26.69
C ILE A 64 2.93 40.22 -26.21
N VAL A 65 2.92 40.45 -24.87
CA VAL A 65 2.46 41.71 -24.26
C VAL A 65 3.41 42.86 -24.61
N ASP A 66 4.71 42.66 -24.55
CA ASP A 66 5.72 43.66 -24.89
C ASP A 66 5.74 43.94 -26.42
N GLY A 67 5.51 42.91 -27.24
CA GLY A 67 5.33 43.06 -28.69
C GLY A 67 4.11 43.91 -29.03
N ALA A 68 2.98 43.66 -28.36
CA ALA A 68 1.77 44.50 -28.51
C ALA A 68 2.01 45.96 -28.06
N ALA A 69 2.72 46.15 -26.93
CA ALA A 69 3.10 47.47 -26.45
C ALA A 69 3.93 48.26 -27.48
N PHE A 70 4.88 47.56 -28.12
CA PHE A 70 5.70 48.16 -29.17
C PHE A 70 4.89 48.59 -30.38
N LEU A 71 3.90 47.77 -30.84
CA LEU A 71 3.01 48.14 -31.94
C LEU A 71 2.16 49.37 -31.59
N VAL A 72 1.63 49.47 -30.36
CA VAL A 72 0.90 50.63 -29.89
C VAL A 72 1.79 51.85 -29.84
N PHE A 73 3.02 51.71 -29.34
CA PHE A 73 3.99 52.78 -29.31
C PHE A 73 4.31 53.32 -30.70
N LEU A 74 4.52 52.43 -31.70
CA LEU A 74 4.72 52.84 -33.09
C LEU A 74 3.52 53.57 -33.69
N ALA A 75 2.29 53.13 -33.36
CA ALA A 75 1.09 53.77 -33.84
C ALA A 75 0.94 55.22 -33.28
N ILE A 76 1.26 55.40 -31.98
CA ILE A 76 1.27 56.74 -31.36
C ILE A 76 2.35 57.61 -32.01
N GLU A 77 3.54 57.08 -32.21
CA GLU A 77 4.68 57.74 -32.84
C GLU A 77 4.31 58.25 -34.26
N GLN A 78 3.67 57.39 -35.07
CA GLN A 78 3.18 57.77 -36.40
C GLN A 78 2.06 58.78 -36.33
N GLY A 79 1.15 58.69 -35.35
CA GLY A 79 0.05 59.64 -35.17
C GLY A 79 0.54 61.05 -34.77
N VAL A 80 1.47 61.10 -33.83
CA VAL A 80 2.07 62.37 -33.37
C VAL A 80 2.88 63.04 -34.48
N ARG A 81 3.53 62.25 -35.32
CA ARG A 81 4.28 62.73 -36.49
C ARG A 81 3.46 63.60 -37.45
N VAL A 82 2.16 63.35 -37.55
CA VAL A 82 1.25 64.10 -38.45
C VAL A 82 0.91 65.48 -37.92
N TYR A 83 0.89 65.67 -36.58
CA TYR A 83 0.35 66.87 -35.95
C TYR A 83 1.42 67.75 -35.29
N TYR A 84 2.59 67.20 -34.93
CA TYR A 84 3.65 67.93 -34.20
C TYR A 84 5.02 67.73 -34.85
N PRO A 85 5.87 68.78 -35.04
CA PRO A 85 7.19 68.70 -35.60
C PRO A 85 8.23 68.25 -34.56
N ILE A 86 8.03 67.09 -33.94
CA ILE A 86 8.99 66.51 -33.00
C ILE A 86 10.08 65.76 -33.80
N GLU A 87 11.34 65.90 -33.37
CA GLU A 87 12.48 65.19 -33.95
C GLU A 87 12.26 63.68 -33.93
N GLN A 88 12.49 63.04 -35.09
CA GLN A 88 12.13 61.66 -35.30
C GLN A 88 13.24 60.71 -34.92
N VAL A 89 12.89 59.69 -34.14
CA VAL A 89 13.77 58.53 -33.92
C VAL A 89 13.50 57.49 -35.03
N THR A 90 14.55 56.96 -35.63
CA THR A 90 14.41 55.95 -36.71
C THR A 90 13.78 54.68 -36.18
N PHE A 91 12.98 54.01 -37.04
CA PHE A 91 12.33 52.71 -36.69
C PHE A 91 13.35 51.68 -36.11
N ALA A 92 14.56 51.61 -36.71
CA ALA A 92 15.59 50.68 -36.24
C ALA A 92 16.02 50.98 -34.78
N ARG A 93 16.05 52.23 -34.36
CA ARG A 93 16.39 52.65 -32.98
C ARG A 93 15.26 52.34 -32.01
N LEU A 94 14.00 52.64 -32.37
CA LEU A 94 12.84 52.29 -31.57
C LEU A 94 12.74 50.78 -31.34
N LEU A 95 13.02 50.01 -32.39
CA LEU A 95 13.07 48.54 -32.31
C LEU A 95 14.24 48.06 -31.40
N SER A 96 15.40 48.69 -31.51
CA SER A 96 16.57 48.40 -30.66
C SER A 96 16.30 48.65 -29.18
N ILE A 97 15.70 49.81 -28.85
CA ILE A 97 15.31 50.19 -27.49
C ILE A 97 14.33 49.16 -26.89
N SER A 98 13.25 48.86 -27.64
CA SER A 98 12.25 47.89 -27.19
C SER A 98 12.80 46.49 -27.04
N SER A 99 13.71 46.06 -27.96
CA SER A 99 14.36 44.75 -27.88
C SER A 99 15.26 44.64 -26.67
N ILE A 100 16.08 45.68 -26.39
CA ILE A 100 16.98 45.70 -25.22
C ILE A 100 16.16 45.73 -23.93
N ASN A 101 15.06 46.49 -23.86
CA ASN A 101 14.16 46.50 -22.71
C ASN A 101 13.54 45.14 -22.45
N LEU A 102 13.07 44.44 -23.49
CA LEU A 102 12.55 43.08 -23.40
C LEU A 102 13.65 42.11 -22.91
N LEU A 103 14.86 42.15 -23.49
CA LEU A 103 15.98 41.30 -23.09
C LEU A 103 16.39 41.51 -21.64
N VAL A 104 16.53 42.76 -21.20
CA VAL A 104 16.83 43.08 -19.79
C VAL A 104 15.72 42.59 -18.86
N SER A 105 14.47 42.79 -19.27
CA SER A 105 13.30 42.33 -18.50
C SER A 105 13.26 40.80 -18.37
N LEU A 106 13.58 40.06 -19.44
CA LEU A 106 13.69 38.61 -19.44
C LEU A 106 14.86 38.13 -18.57
N ALA A 107 16.04 38.72 -18.77
CA ALA A 107 17.25 38.40 -18.03
C ALA A 107 17.07 38.59 -16.51
N MET A 108 16.45 39.68 -16.08
CA MET A 108 16.15 39.93 -14.66
C MET A 108 15.21 38.90 -14.06
N ARG A 109 14.17 38.49 -14.82
CA ARG A 109 13.23 37.46 -14.35
C ARG A 109 13.84 36.08 -14.31
N MET A 110 14.65 35.74 -15.31
CA MET A 110 15.42 34.50 -15.34
C MET A 110 16.46 34.47 -14.19
N PHE A 111 17.16 35.59 -13.98
CA PHE A 111 18.10 35.71 -12.87
C PHE A 111 17.39 35.58 -11.51
N TYR A 112 16.26 36.25 -11.30
CA TYR A 112 15.46 36.12 -10.09
C TYR A 112 15.02 34.67 -9.84
N ARG A 113 14.52 33.99 -10.86
CA ARG A 113 14.17 32.56 -10.78
C ARG A 113 15.39 31.70 -10.48
N TYR A 114 16.51 31.93 -11.15
CA TYR A 114 17.75 31.21 -10.93
C TYR A 114 18.29 31.45 -9.52
N ALA A 115 18.34 32.70 -9.08
CA ALA A 115 18.81 33.08 -7.76
C ALA A 115 17.95 32.47 -6.65
N PHE A 116 16.62 32.43 -6.85
CA PHE A 116 15.71 31.77 -5.90
C PHE A 116 15.94 30.25 -5.86
N LYS A 117 16.19 29.61 -7.02
CA LYS A 117 16.46 28.16 -7.10
C LYS A 117 17.84 27.80 -6.54
N CYS A 118 18.90 28.52 -6.89
CA CYS A 118 20.28 28.25 -6.46
C CYS A 118 20.64 28.89 -5.12
N GLY A 119 19.89 29.88 -4.66
CA GLY A 119 20.07 30.52 -3.34
C GLY A 119 19.83 29.52 -2.19
N THR A 120 19.24 28.37 -2.47
CA THR A 120 19.07 27.26 -1.52
C THR A 120 20.31 26.36 -1.40
N GLU A 121 21.37 26.55 -2.22
CA GLU A 121 22.59 25.74 -2.17
C GLU A 121 23.64 26.33 -1.24
N ASP A 122 24.36 25.49 -0.50
CA ASP A 122 25.40 25.93 0.48
C ASP A 122 26.77 26.23 -0.19
N THR A 123 26.71 26.74 -1.40
CA THR A 123 27.90 27.24 -2.12
C THR A 123 28.18 28.70 -1.81
N ALA A 124 29.42 29.16 -2.04
CA ALA A 124 29.77 30.58 -1.90
C ALA A 124 28.88 31.47 -2.77
N LEU A 125 28.54 31.01 -3.97
CA LEU A 125 27.62 31.67 -4.89
C LEU A 125 26.18 31.69 -4.32
N GLY A 126 25.71 30.61 -3.72
CA GLY A 126 24.38 30.52 -3.08
C GLY A 126 24.27 31.52 -1.91
N ARG A 127 25.33 31.72 -1.12
CA ARG A 127 25.36 32.71 -0.04
C ARG A 127 25.29 34.16 -0.58
N LEU A 128 26.01 34.46 -1.64
CA LEU A 128 25.95 35.76 -2.31
C LEU A 128 24.56 36.03 -2.90
N LEU A 129 23.96 35.02 -3.56
CA LEU A 129 22.61 35.12 -4.14
C LEU A 129 21.54 35.32 -3.07
N ARG A 130 21.65 34.66 -1.91
CA ARG A 130 20.78 34.89 -0.73
C ARG A 130 20.88 36.34 -0.25
N LEU A 131 22.08 36.87 -0.15
CA LEU A 131 22.29 38.26 0.25
C LEU A 131 21.64 39.22 -0.75
N CYS A 132 21.82 38.99 -2.04
CA CYS A 132 21.18 39.79 -3.09
C CYS A 132 19.63 39.70 -3.02
N LEU A 133 19.07 38.53 -2.86
CA LEU A 133 17.63 38.34 -2.72
C LEU A 133 17.06 39.04 -1.48
N ARG A 134 17.79 38.98 -0.35
CA ARG A 134 17.39 39.66 0.89
C ARG A 134 17.42 41.19 0.75
N ILE A 135 18.42 41.72 0.06
CA ILE A 135 18.57 43.17 -0.16
C ILE A 135 17.54 43.69 -1.19
N PHE A 136 17.31 42.96 -2.30
CA PHE A 136 16.52 43.46 -3.41
C PHE A 136 15.06 43.02 -3.40
N ALA A 137 14.71 41.89 -2.77
CA ALA A 137 13.36 41.35 -2.76
C ALA A 137 12.65 41.42 -1.40
N GLY A 138 13.35 41.77 -0.32
CA GLY A 138 12.77 41.90 1.02
C GLY A 138 12.16 40.59 1.57
N GLU A 139 12.47 39.46 0.97
CA GLU A 139 11.95 38.15 1.41
C GLU A 139 12.83 37.58 2.52
N GLU A 140 12.26 37.40 3.70
CA GLU A 140 12.83 36.46 4.69
C GLU A 140 12.60 35.04 4.16
N MET A 141 13.70 34.35 3.81
CA MET A 141 13.61 32.93 3.48
C MET A 141 13.19 32.16 4.73
N ILE A 142 12.04 31.49 4.61
CA ILE A 142 11.48 30.59 5.62
C ILE A 142 12.57 29.66 6.14
N HIS A 143 12.65 29.51 7.47
CA HIS A 143 13.61 28.72 8.21
C HIS A 143 14.03 27.44 7.46
N GLU A 144 15.30 27.31 7.15
CA GLU A 144 15.92 26.07 6.71
C GLU A 144 15.72 25.03 7.81
N ILE A 145 14.90 24.01 7.52
CA ILE A 145 15.06 22.73 8.17
C ILE A 145 16.47 22.29 7.82
N ASP A 146 17.31 22.12 8.82
CA ASP A 146 18.71 21.73 8.75
C ASP A 146 18.90 20.68 7.64
N ARG A 147 19.50 21.05 6.52
CA ARG A 147 19.71 20.16 5.36
C ARG A 147 20.55 18.93 5.71
N GLU A 148 21.37 19.02 6.74
CA GLU A 148 22.17 17.91 7.25
C GLU A 148 21.29 16.80 7.88
N LYS A 149 20.09 17.14 8.34
CA LYS A 149 19.13 16.17 8.94
C LYS A 149 18.21 15.52 7.93
N ARG A 150 18.25 15.88 6.64
CA ARG A 150 17.38 15.26 5.63
C ARG A 150 17.93 13.92 5.18
N THR A 151 17.06 12.93 5.07
CA THR A 151 17.40 11.60 4.57
C THR A 151 17.84 11.67 3.10
N LYS A 152 19.08 11.24 2.82
CA LYS A 152 19.65 11.20 1.48
C LYS A 152 19.12 9.99 0.73
N VAL A 153 18.48 10.20 -0.43
CA VAL A 153 17.83 9.13 -1.19
C VAL A 153 18.41 8.98 -2.59
N ALA A 154 18.51 7.73 -3.05
CA ALA A 154 18.73 7.40 -4.44
C ALA A 154 17.39 7.02 -5.11
N ILE A 155 17.13 7.53 -6.31
CA ILE A 155 15.93 7.24 -7.08
C ILE A 155 16.25 6.19 -8.14
N ILE A 156 15.65 5.01 -8.02
CA ILE A 156 15.82 3.92 -8.99
C ILE A 156 14.79 4.10 -10.10
N GLY A 157 15.30 4.41 -11.30
CA GLY A 157 14.54 4.76 -12.48
C GLY A 157 14.58 6.26 -12.77
N ALA A 158 15.34 6.65 -13.82
CA ALA A 158 15.40 8.02 -14.36
C ALA A 158 14.36 8.21 -15.50
N GLY A 159 13.19 7.57 -15.36
CA GLY A 159 12.04 7.76 -16.23
C GLY A 159 11.14 8.90 -15.77
N ARG A 160 10.01 9.08 -16.44
CA ARG A 160 9.03 10.14 -16.14
C ARG A 160 8.60 10.17 -14.66
N VAL A 161 8.41 8.99 -14.06
CA VAL A 161 7.97 8.87 -12.66
C VAL A 161 9.07 9.30 -11.69
N GLY A 162 10.33 8.85 -11.93
CA GLY A 162 11.46 9.25 -11.08
C GLY A 162 11.80 10.73 -11.20
N VAL A 163 11.70 11.30 -12.40
CA VAL A 163 11.90 12.74 -12.62
C VAL A 163 10.85 13.56 -11.87
N ASN A 164 9.57 13.16 -11.94
CA ASN A 164 8.50 13.83 -11.18
C ASN A 164 8.73 13.75 -9.67
N LEU A 165 9.17 12.58 -9.15
CA LEU A 165 9.51 12.44 -7.75
C LEU A 165 10.64 13.40 -7.35
N ALA A 166 11.71 13.47 -8.15
CA ALA A 166 12.83 14.38 -7.87
C ALA A 166 12.38 15.85 -7.88
N GLU A 167 11.54 16.25 -8.85
CA GLU A 167 10.97 17.61 -8.88
C GLU A 167 10.12 17.91 -7.63
N GLU A 168 9.30 16.96 -7.20
CA GLU A 168 8.46 17.10 -6.01
C GLU A 168 9.31 17.25 -4.73
N LEU A 169 10.35 16.41 -4.58
CA LEU A 169 11.27 16.48 -3.43
C LEU A 169 12.11 17.76 -3.41
N LEU A 170 12.53 18.24 -4.58
CA LEU A 170 13.28 19.49 -4.70
C LEU A 170 12.41 20.74 -4.52
N ALA A 171 11.17 20.70 -4.98
CA ALA A 171 10.23 21.82 -4.86
C ALA A 171 9.69 22.00 -3.43
N ASN A 172 9.62 20.91 -2.66
CA ASN A 172 9.10 20.92 -1.29
C ASN A 172 10.23 21.16 -0.29
N SER A 173 10.40 22.40 0.15
CA SER A 173 11.38 22.78 1.18
C SER A 173 11.16 22.10 2.53
N ALA A 174 9.93 21.64 2.83
CA ALA A 174 9.58 20.91 4.05
C ALA A 174 9.76 19.38 3.91
N SER A 175 10.22 18.88 2.76
CA SER A 175 10.48 17.45 2.58
C SER A 175 11.61 16.98 3.50
N SER A 176 11.42 15.87 4.18
CA SER A 176 12.46 15.19 4.95
C SER A 176 13.46 14.43 4.07
N TYR A 177 13.26 14.41 2.75
CA TYR A 177 14.11 13.68 1.78
C TYR A 177 14.85 14.63 0.86
N VAL A 178 16.09 14.24 0.48
CA VAL A 178 16.89 14.94 -0.55
C VAL A 178 17.44 13.93 -1.55
N PRO A 179 17.10 14.03 -2.86
CA PRO A 179 17.63 13.14 -3.88
C PRO A 179 19.11 13.45 -4.15
N ARG A 180 19.97 12.40 -4.15
CA ARG A 180 21.40 12.50 -4.39
C ARG A 180 21.81 12.03 -5.77
N CYS A 181 21.16 10.97 -6.27
CA CYS A 181 21.41 10.42 -7.59
C CYS A 181 20.18 9.68 -8.12
N PHE A 182 20.14 9.50 -9.42
CA PHE A 182 19.33 8.50 -10.09
C PHE A 182 20.17 7.27 -10.41
N VAL A 183 19.56 6.10 -10.43
CA VAL A 183 20.13 4.87 -10.98
C VAL A 183 19.19 4.36 -12.06
N ASP A 184 19.70 4.14 -13.26
CA ASP A 184 18.90 3.66 -14.40
C ASP A 184 19.69 2.63 -15.20
N SER A 185 19.02 1.60 -15.71
CA SER A 185 19.63 0.56 -16.55
C SER A 185 19.87 1.02 -18.01
N ASN A 186 19.35 2.19 -18.41
CA ASN A 186 19.50 2.71 -19.77
C ASN A 186 20.82 3.46 -19.93
N ASP A 187 21.69 2.94 -20.82
CA ASP A 187 23.01 3.51 -21.14
C ASP A 187 22.93 4.96 -21.68
N GLU A 188 21.87 5.31 -22.39
CA GLU A 188 21.73 6.66 -22.95
C GLU A 188 21.56 7.76 -21.91
N LYS A 189 21.09 7.40 -20.72
CA LYS A 189 20.87 8.33 -19.61
C LYS A 189 22.05 8.36 -18.65
N ALA A 190 22.82 7.28 -18.56
CA ALA A 190 23.97 7.17 -17.69
C ALA A 190 25.01 8.26 -17.98
N GLY A 191 25.57 8.86 -16.93
CA GLY A 191 26.54 9.96 -17.01
C GLY A 191 25.94 11.33 -17.30
N LYS A 192 24.60 11.44 -17.44
CA LYS A 192 23.89 12.73 -17.60
C LYS A 192 23.35 13.22 -16.25
N GLU A 193 22.82 14.44 -16.26
CA GLU A 193 22.18 15.02 -15.08
C GLU A 193 20.72 15.39 -15.38
N ILE A 194 19.86 15.19 -14.39
CA ILE A 194 18.45 15.60 -14.42
C ILE A 194 18.22 16.53 -13.22
N HIS A 195 17.85 17.77 -13.47
CA HIS A 195 17.69 18.81 -12.42
C HIS A 195 18.93 19.00 -11.53
N GLY A 196 20.14 18.80 -12.08
CA GLY A 196 21.41 18.88 -11.33
C GLY A 196 21.70 17.64 -10.47
N ILE A 197 20.94 16.55 -10.66
CA ILE A 197 21.14 15.27 -9.97
C ILE A 197 21.76 14.30 -10.98
N PRO A 198 22.91 13.66 -10.67
CA PRO A 198 23.57 12.74 -11.58
C PRO A 198 22.77 11.46 -11.80
N VAL A 199 22.80 10.93 -13.01
CA VAL A 199 22.22 9.62 -13.39
C VAL A 199 23.35 8.62 -13.50
N TRP A 200 23.34 7.57 -12.70
CA TRP A 200 24.31 6.49 -12.72
C TRP A 200 23.76 5.26 -13.42
N LYS A 201 24.67 4.55 -14.07
CA LYS A 201 24.33 3.23 -14.61
C LYS A 201 24.16 2.23 -13.47
N GLU A 202 23.14 1.37 -13.61
CA GLU A 202 22.94 0.23 -12.73
C GLU A 202 23.98 -0.85 -13.08
N ASP A 203 24.93 -1.11 -12.18
CA ASP A 203 25.99 -2.10 -12.30
C ASP A 203 26.42 -2.61 -10.92
N ASP A 204 27.36 -3.56 -10.88
CA ASP A 204 27.85 -4.19 -9.65
C ASP A 204 28.48 -3.21 -8.66
N ALA A 205 28.99 -2.06 -9.14
CA ALA A 205 29.59 -1.02 -8.31
C ALA A 205 28.56 0.00 -7.78
N THR A 206 27.27 -0.15 -8.14
CA THR A 206 26.22 0.80 -7.74
C THR A 206 26.11 0.94 -6.23
N VAL A 207 26.10 -0.18 -5.50
CA VAL A 207 26.00 -0.21 -4.04
C VAL A 207 27.15 0.58 -3.37
N GLU A 208 28.39 0.37 -3.81
CA GLU A 208 29.55 1.10 -3.28
C GLU A 208 29.48 2.61 -3.58
N ARG A 209 29.01 2.97 -4.77
CA ARG A 209 28.85 4.39 -5.14
C ARG A 209 27.78 5.07 -4.28
N LEU A 210 26.68 4.39 -3.98
CA LEU A 210 25.62 4.89 -3.11
C LEU A 210 26.15 5.15 -1.68
N HIS A 211 26.97 4.25 -1.14
CA HIS A 211 27.63 4.44 0.16
C HIS A 211 28.58 5.63 0.16
N LYS A 212 29.38 5.83 -0.90
CA LYS A 212 30.31 6.97 -1.01
C LYS A 212 29.62 8.34 -0.96
N VAL A 213 28.38 8.44 -1.43
CA VAL A 213 27.57 9.68 -1.36
C VAL A 213 26.59 9.68 -0.19
N GLU A 214 26.78 8.74 0.75
CA GLU A 214 26.02 8.65 2.01
C GLU A 214 24.50 8.54 1.80
N VAL A 215 24.06 7.84 0.77
CA VAL A 215 22.64 7.48 0.58
C VAL A 215 22.18 6.62 1.75
N GLN A 216 21.01 6.89 2.29
CA GLN A 216 20.40 6.18 3.41
C GLN A 216 19.24 5.31 2.96
N GLU A 217 18.47 5.80 2.00
CA GLU A 217 17.29 5.09 1.49
C GLU A 217 17.28 5.07 -0.03
N VAL A 218 16.72 4.02 -0.58
CA VAL A 218 16.54 3.80 -2.02
C VAL A 218 15.06 3.82 -2.36
N VAL A 219 14.67 4.61 -3.36
CA VAL A 219 13.26 4.78 -3.74
C VAL A 219 13.03 4.21 -5.14
N PHE A 220 12.19 3.18 -5.27
CA PHE A 220 11.76 2.65 -6.56
C PHE A 220 10.72 3.57 -7.21
N ALA A 221 11.06 4.09 -8.39
CA ALA A 221 10.20 4.96 -9.20
C ALA A 221 9.99 4.41 -10.63
N ILE A 222 9.84 3.09 -10.75
CA ILE A 222 9.60 2.37 -12.01
C ILE A 222 8.22 1.72 -11.94
N PRO A 223 7.20 2.23 -12.67
CA PRO A 223 5.81 1.78 -12.52
C PRO A 223 5.53 0.36 -13.01
N ASN A 224 6.27 -0.13 -14.01
CA ASN A 224 6.01 -1.42 -14.66
C ASN A 224 7.23 -2.35 -14.59
N LEU A 225 7.83 -2.48 -13.41
CA LEU A 225 8.91 -3.42 -13.21
C LEU A 225 8.35 -4.84 -13.09
N SER A 226 8.94 -5.83 -13.79
CA SER A 226 8.55 -7.22 -13.60
C SER A 226 8.86 -7.68 -12.17
N ASP A 227 8.03 -8.55 -11.61
CA ASP A 227 8.16 -9.01 -10.22
C ASP A 227 9.55 -9.62 -9.95
N GLU A 228 10.12 -10.31 -10.94
CA GLU A 228 11.46 -10.89 -10.85
C GLU A 228 12.56 -9.81 -10.76
N LYS A 229 12.51 -8.80 -11.64
CA LYS A 229 13.45 -7.67 -11.58
C LYS A 229 13.29 -6.86 -10.29
N LYS A 230 12.05 -6.61 -9.87
CA LYS A 230 11.75 -5.92 -8.62
C LYS A 230 12.37 -6.66 -7.43
N ARG A 231 12.25 -7.99 -7.42
CA ARG A 231 12.83 -8.90 -6.43
C ARG A 231 14.35 -8.80 -6.36
N ASN A 232 14.99 -8.92 -7.51
CA ASN A 232 16.45 -8.91 -7.60
C ASN A 232 17.02 -7.56 -7.17
N LEU A 233 16.40 -6.46 -7.60
CA LEU A 233 16.78 -5.10 -7.21
C LEU A 233 16.55 -4.83 -5.71
N CYS A 234 15.39 -5.24 -5.18
CA CYS A 234 15.14 -5.13 -3.74
C CYS A 234 16.20 -5.87 -2.94
N LYS A 235 16.49 -7.13 -3.33
CA LYS A 235 17.52 -7.92 -2.66
C LYS A 235 18.89 -7.24 -2.73
N LEU A 236 19.29 -6.77 -3.90
CA LEU A 236 20.57 -6.07 -4.10
C LEU A 236 20.75 -4.88 -3.16
N TYR A 237 19.75 -3.99 -3.09
CA TYR A 237 19.85 -2.79 -2.26
C TYR A 237 19.67 -3.08 -0.78
N MET A 238 18.84 -4.07 -0.41
CA MET A 238 18.70 -4.50 0.97
C MET A 238 19.96 -5.19 1.51
N ASP A 239 20.56 -6.07 0.71
CA ASP A 239 21.85 -6.70 1.04
C ASP A 239 22.97 -5.64 1.13
N GLY A 240 22.86 -4.55 0.37
CA GLY A 240 23.69 -3.36 0.50
C GLY A 240 23.40 -2.49 1.74
N GLY A 241 22.46 -2.85 2.61
CA GLY A 241 22.14 -2.12 3.84
C GLY A 241 21.28 -0.88 3.69
N PHE A 242 20.63 -0.68 2.53
CA PHE A 242 19.74 0.45 2.29
C PHE A 242 18.29 0.13 2.67
N LYS A 243 17.60 1.10 3.27
CA LYS A 243 16.15 1.03 3.40
C LYS A 243 15.49 1.25 2.04
N VAL A 244 14.58 0.36 1.66
CA VAL A 244 13.88 0.40 0.35
C VAL A 244 12.49 0.98 0.51
N LYS A 245 12.15 1.94 -0.37
CA LYS A 245 10.82 2.55 -0.47
C LYS A 245 10.28 2.48 -1.89
N VAL A 246 8.97 2.62 -2.02
CA VAL A 246 8.28 2.69 -3.30
C VAL A 246 7.58 4.04 -3.43
N TYR A 247 7.69 4.65 -4.60
CA TYR A 247 6.91 5.83 -4.93
C TYR A 247 5.66 5.43 -5.70
N ASP A 248 4.51 5.52 -5.02
CA ASP A 248 3.21 5.24 -5.61
C ASP A 248 2.80 6.42 -6.50
N TYR A 249 2.88 6.17 -7.81
CA TYR A 249 2.47 7.11 -8.84
C TYR A 249 1.24 6.54 -9.57
N PRO A 250 0.03 7.01 -9.29
CA PRO A 250 -1.16 6.52 -9.98
C PRO A 250 -1.09 6.87 -11.47
N VAL A 251 -1.11 5.83 -12.30
CA VAL A 251 -1.06 5.98 -13.78
C VAL A 251 -2.34 6.65 -14.31
N ILE A 252 -3.46 6.47 -13.61
CA ILE A 252 -4.73 7.12 -13.87
C ILE A 252 -5.07 7.91 -12.60
N GLN A 253 -5.11 9.23 -12.69
CA GLN A 253 -5.55 10.08 -11.58
C GLN A 253 -7.05 9.95 -11.37
N THR A 254 -7.45 9.05 -10.49
CA THR A 254 -8.80 9.08 -9.90
C THR A 254 -8.79 10.13 -8.79
N ALA A 255 -9.84 10.94 -8.74
CA ALA A 255 -9.97 12.00 -7.74
C ALA A 255 -9.85 11.43 -6.33
N GLY A 256 -8.80 11.84 -5.58
CA GLY A 256 -8.54 11.43 -4.20
C GLY A 256 -7.27 10.61 -3.94
N GLN A 257 -6.64 10.03 -4.96
CA GLN A 257 -5.37 9.32 -4.78
C GLN A 257 -4.20 10.32 -4.69
N LYS A 258 -3.58 10.40 -3.51
CA LYS A 258 -2.38 11.21 -3.29
C LYS A 258 -1.13 10.42 -3.66
N ARG A 259 -0.18 11.09 -4.34
CA ARG A 259 1.18 10.58 -4.53
C ARG A 259 1.88 10.57 -3.18
N HIS A 260 2.46 9.47 -2.77
CA HIS A 260 3.22 9.41 -1.52
C HIS A 260 4.34 8.37 -1.59
N LEU A 261 5.36 8.62 -0.80
CA LEU A 261 6.40 7.64 -0.52
C LEU A 261 5.88 6.71 0.57
N ARG A 262 5.88 5.41 0.30
CA ARG A 262 5.57 4.40 1.31
C ARG A 262 6.73 3.45 1.52
N ASP A 263 6.78 2.88 2.70
CA ASP A 263 7.70 1.78 2.95
C ASP A 263 7.35 0.59 2.04
N PHE A 264 8.34 -0.18 1.68
CA PHE A 264 8.14 -1.41 0.90
C PHE A 264 7.34 -2.40 1.76
N ASP A 265 6.25 -2.93 1.21
CA ASP A 265 5.40 -3.80 1.98
C ASP A 265 5.95 -5.23 1.99
N ILE A 266 5.87 -5.92 3.13
CA ILE A 266 6.37 -7.29 3.26
C ILE A 266 5.59 -8.27 2.36
N GLU A 267 4.34 -7.93 2.05
CA GLU A 267 3.52 -8.68 1.10
C GLU A 267 4.12 -8.66 -0.31
N GLU A 268 4.75 -7.54 -0.69
CA GLU A 268 5.48 -7.41 -1.95
C GLU A 268 6.78 -8.22 -1.98
N LEU A 269 7.41 -8.46 -0.81
CA LEU A 269 8.59 -9.35 -0.71
C LEU A 269 8.25 -10.81 -0.91
N LEU A 270 7.10 -11.25 -0.46
CA LEU A 270 6.66 -12.63 -0.64
C LEU A 270 6.15 -12.87 -2.07
N PHE A 271 6.18 -11.83 -2.91
CA PHE A 271 5.97 -11.86 -4.37
C PHE A 271 4.70 -12.60 -4.82
N ARG A 272 3.69 -12.57 -3.96
CA ARG A 272 2.40 -13.10 -4.30
C ARG A 272 1.58 -11.98 -4.96
N LYS A 273 1.26 -12.16 -6.24
CA LYS A 273 0.39 -11.19 -6.93
C LYS A 273 -0.97 -11.19 -6.23
N PRO A 274 -1.53 -10.01 -5.94
CA PRO A 274 -2.93 -9.93 -5.62
C PRO A 274 -3.71 -10.61 -6.77
N ILE A 275 -4.35 -11.72 -6.49
CA ILE A 275 -5.18 -12.39 -7.48
C ILE A 275 -6.42 -11.53 -7.61
N THR A 276 -6.54 -10.84 -8.73
CA THR A 276 -7.79 -10.14 -9.06
C THR A 276 -8.65 -11.14 -9.82
N ILE A 277 -9.39 -11.95 -9.10
CA ILE A 277 -10.36 -12.85 -9.71
C ILE A 277 -11.64 -12.04 -9.88
N SER A 278 -12.04 -11.82 -11.09
CA SER A 278 -13.33 -11.24 -11.45
C SER A 278 -14.15 -12.31 -12.17
N ASP A 279 -14.51 -13.38 -11.47
CA ASP A 279 -15.53 -14.29 -12.03
C ASP A 279 -16.89 -13.60 -11.89
N PRO A 280 -17.52 -13.22 -13.01
CA PRO A 280 -18.85 -12.61 -12.99
C PRO A 280 -19.90 -13.48 -12.29
N ARG A 281 -19.71 -14.81 -12.28
CA ARG A 281 -20.59 -15.77 -11.61
C ARG A 281 -20.60 -15.56 -10.09
N THR A 282 -19.43 -15.24 -9.50
CA THR A 282 -19.32 -14.97 -8.07
C THR A 282 -20.08 -13.70 -7.68
N SER A 283 -19.92 -12.63 -8.41
CA SER A 283 -20.66 -11.39 -8.15
C SER A 283 -22.18 -11.57 -8.33
N ALA A 284 -22.58 -12.29 -9.37
CA ALA A 284 -24.00 -12.60 -9.62
C ALA A 284 -24.62 -13.46 -8.50
N TYR A 285 -23.84 -14.35 -7.89
CA TYR A 285 -24.30 -15.20 -6.80
C TYR A 285 -24.66 -14.43 -5.53
N TYR A 286 -23.86 -13.40 -5.18
CA TYR A 286 -24.09 -12.60 -3.97
C TYR A 286 -25.00 -11.39 -4.19
N ARG A 287 -25.25 -11.01 -5.45
CA ARG A 287 -26.13 -9.87 -5.77
C ARG A 287 -27.54 -10.11 -5.22
N ASP A 288 -28.12 -9.06 -4.66
CA ASP A 288 -29.47 -9.04 -4.07
C ASP A 288 -29.69 -10.00 -2.88
N LYS A 289 -28.62 -10.62 -2.33
CA LYS A 289 -28.70 -11.52 -1.17
C LYS A 289 -28.50 -10.76 0.15
N VAL A 290 -29.11 -11.28 1.21
CA VAL A 290 -28.76 -10.92 2.59
C VAL A 290 -27.65 -11.85 3.05
N VAL A 291 -26.49 -11.29 3.35
CA VAL A 291 -25.29 -12.04 3.74
C VAL A 291 -24.93 -11.73 5.19
N LEU A 292 -24.93 -12.74 6.05
CA LEU A 292 -24.43 -12.64 7.43
C LEU A 292 -22.98 -13.08 7.51
N ILE A 293 -22.10 -12.22 8.05
CA ILE A 293 -20.70 -12.53 8.31
C ILE A 293 -20.47 -12.53 9.82
N THR A 294 -20.09 -13.67 10.38
CA THR A 294 -19.67 -13.76 11.78
C THR A 294 -18.16 -13.63 11.90
N GLY A 295 -17.67 -13.04 12.98
CA GLY A 295 -16.26 -12.66 13.08
C GLY A 295 -15.90 -11.48 12.17
N GLY A 296 -16.87 -10.61 11.89
CA GLY A 296 -16.78 -9.54 10.90
C GLY A 296 -15.82 -8.42 11.24
N GLY A 297 -15.50 -8.21 12.51
CA GLY A 297 -14.46 -7.27 12.98
C GLY A 297 -13.04 -7.84 12.91
N GLY A 298 -12.89 -9.13 12.58
CA GLY A 298 -11.59 -9.78 12.42
C GLY A 298 -10.96 -9.51 11.04
N SER A 299 -9.70 -9.90 10.85
CA SER A 299 -8.94 -9.65 9.61
C SER A 299 -9.58 -10.26 8.35
N ILE A 300 -10.10 -11.49 8.44
CA ILE A 300 -10.77 -12.16 7.31
C ILE A 300 -12.19 -11.64 7.15
N GLY A 301 -12.95 -11.53 8.25
CA GLY A 301 -14.35 -11.10 8.19
C GLY A 301 -14.51 -9.67 7.67
N SER A 302 -13.64 -8.74 8.05
CA SER A 302 -13.65 -7.37 7.54
C SER A 302 -13.34 -7.32 6.04
N GLU A 303 -12.39 -8.14 5.58
CA GLU A 303 -12.06 -8.20 4.16
C GLU A 303 -13.15 -8.85 3.32
N LEU A 304 -13.80 -9.92 3.83
CA LEU A 304 -15.00 -10.49 3.20
C LEU A 304 -16.08 -9.42 3.03
N CYS A 305 -16.28 -8.58 4.06
CA CYS A 305 -17.23 -7.48 4.00
C CYS A 305 -16.87 -6.45 2.91
N ARG A 306 -15.57 -6.05 2.80
CA ARG A 306 -15.09 -5.13 1.75
C ARG A 306 -15.32 -5.67 0.35
N GLN A 307 -15.06 -6.95 0.16
CA GLN A 307 -15.21 -7.58 -1.16
C GLN A 307 -16.67 -7.79 -1.52
N LEU A 308 -17.50 -8.24 -0.58
CA LEU A 308 -18.94 -8.37 -0.78
C LEU A 308 -19.61 -7.03 -1.10
N ALA A 309 -19.18 -5.94 -0.47
CA ALA A 309 -19.72 -4.61 -0.76
C ALA A 309 -19.59 -4.20 -2.25
N LYS A 310 -18.57 -4.74 -2.96
CA LYS A 310 -18.39 -4.54 -4.41
C LYS A 310 -19.33 -5.39 -5.28
N MET A 311 -19.97 -6.41 -4.70
CA MET A 311 -20.81 -7.37 -5.41
C MET A 311 -22.30 -7.03 -5.33
N GLU A 312 -22.66 -5.87 -4.80
CA GLU A 312 -24.02 -5.34 -4.71
C GLU A 312 -25.02 -6.29 -3.99
N PRO A 313 -24.69 -6.79 -2.77
CA PRO A 313 -25.64 -7.55 -2.00
C PRO A 313 -26.81 -6.65 -1.58
N ARG A 314 -27.99 -7.26 -1.33
CA ARG A 314 -29.13 -6.51 -0.79
C ARG A 314 -28.83 -5.93 0.58
N GLN A 315 -28.14 -6.71 1.43
CA GLN A 315 -27.77 -6.31 2.78
C GLN A 315 -26.58 -7.12 3.27
N ILE A 316 -25.66 -6.50 3.98
CA ILE A 316 -24.61 -7.18 4.74
C ILE A 316 -24.91 -7.03 6.22
N VAL A 317 -25.01 -8.15 6.94
CA VAL A 317 -25.11 -8.18 8.39
C VAL A 317 -23.78 -8.64 8.97
N LEU A 318 -23.12 -7.78 9.71
CA LEU A 318 -21.79 -8.02 10.27
C LEU A 318 -21.92 -8.27 11.77
N LEU A 319 -21.59 -9.49 12.21
CA LEU A 319 -21.72 -9.93 13.59
C LEU A 319 -20.36 -10.22 14.20
N ASP A 320 -20.06 -9.61 15.35
CA ASP A 320 -18.84 -9.87 16.13
C ASP A 320 -19.06 -9.52 17.61
N ILE A 321 -18.19 -10.03 18.48
CA ILE A 321 -18.09 -9.62 19.88
C ILE A 321 -17.15 -8.41 20.05
N TYR A 322 -16.28 -8.16 19.06
CA TYR A 322 -15.26 -7.11 19.11
C TYR A 322 -15.76 -5.82 18.47
N GLU A 323 -16.37 -4.95 19.29
CA GLU A 323 -17.01 -3.71 18.85
C GLU A 323 -16.10 -2.77 18.07
N ASN A 324 -14.82 -2.63 18.48
CA ASN A 324 -13.90 -1.69 17.80
C ASN A 324 -13.64 -2.12 16.34
N GLY A 325 -13.39 -3.40 16.09
CA GLY A 325 -13.20 -3.89 14.73
C GLY A 325 -14.45 -3.73 13.86
N VAL A 326 -15.63 -3.90 14.45
CA VAL A 326 -16.92 -3.67 13.78
C VAL A 326 -17.11 -2.19 13.46
N TYR A 327 -16.77 -1.30 14.41
CA TYR A 327 -16.84 0.14 14.19
C TYR A 327 -15.89 0.62 13.09
N ASP A 328 -14.65 0.15 13.09
CA ASP A 328 -13.65 0.54 12.09
C ASP A 328 -14.10 0.20 10.67
N ILE A 329 -14.55 -1.03 10.43
CA ILE A 329 -15.05 -1.45 9.11
C ILE A 329 -16.33 -0.70 8.72
N GLN A 330 -17.20 -0.37 9.68
CA GLN A 330 -18.38 0.45 9.42
C GLN A 330 -17.99 1.83 8.90
N GLN A 331 -17.06 2.52 9.58
CA GLN A 331 -16.63 3.86 9.16
C GLN A 331 -16.00 3.83 7.77
N GLU A 332 -15.15 2.84 7.52
CA GLU A 332 -14.52 2.65 6.21
C GLU A 332 -15.56 2.50 5.08
N LEU A 333 -16.52 1.59 5.27
CA LEU A 333 -17.54 1.32 4.26
C LEU A 333 -18.55 2.46 4.09
N LYS A 334 -18.90 3.17 5.17
CA LYS A 334 -19.72 4.39 5.08
C LYS A 334 -19.04 5.48 4.26
N ILE A 335 -17.73 5.67 4.41
CA ILE A 335 -16.97 6.64 3.61
C ILE A 335 -16.94 6.22 2.13
N ALA A 336 -16.78 4.91 1.85
CA ALA A 336 -16.65 4.42 0.49
C ALA A 336 -17.97 4.34 -0.28
N TYR A 337 -19.06 3.95 0.38
CA TYR A 337 -20.33 3.63 -0.26
C TYR A 337 -21.49 4.53 0.15
N ALA A 338 -21.36 5.32 1.22
CA ALA A 338 -22.43 6.15 1.80
C ALA A 338 -23.73 5.33 1.99
N ASP A 339 -24.86 5.84 1.50
CA ASP A 339 -26.17 5.18 1.61
C ASP A 339 -26.44 4.08 0.56
N LYS A 340 -25.44 3.76 -0.28
CA LYS A 340 -25.61 2.74 -1.34
C LYS A 340 -25.47 1.31 -0.82
N LEU A 341 -24.89 1.11 0.36
CA LEU A 341 -24.68 -0.17 0.98
C LEU A 341 -25.53 -0.28 2.25
N ASP A 342 -26.48 -1.22 2.29
CA ASP A 342 -27.19 -1.57 3.52
C ASP A 342 -26.31 -2.47 4.39
N LEU A 343 -25.57 -1.85 5.32
CA LEU A 343 -24.68 -2.50 6.28
C LEU A 343 -25.28 -2.43 7.68
N GLN A 344 -25.62 -3.58 8.22
CA GLN A 344 -26.15 -3.75 9.58
C GLN A 344 -25.09 -4.37 10.50
N LEU A 345 -25.07 -3.97 11.77
CA LEU A 345 -24.07 -4.37 12.74
C LEU A 345 -24.73 -5.01 13.95
N GLU A 346 -24.25 -6.18 14.35
CA GLU A 346 -24.72 -6.91 15.51
C GLU A 346 -23.55 -7.25 16.43
N ILE A 347 -23.57 -6.71 17.66
CA ILE A 347 -22.57 -7.06 18.68
C ILE A 347 -23.08 -8.25 19.48
N CYS A 348 -22.63 -9.43 19.09
CA CYS A 348 -23.13 -10.67 19.65
C CYS A 348 -22.08 -11.80 19.54
N SER A 349 -22.06 -12.70 20.54
CA SER A 349 -21.29 -13.95 20.46
C SER A 349 -22.07 -15.03 19.73
N ILE A 350 -21.38 -15.82 18.88
CA ILE A 350 -21.95 -17.01 18.26
C ILE A 350 -22.32 -18.11 19.28
N THR A 351 -21.82 -18.02 20.51
CA THR A 351 -22.19 -18.93 21.61
C THR A 351 -23.54 -18.58 22.25
N ASN A 352 -24.04 -17.36 22.02
CA ASN A 352 -25.33 -16.92 22.55
C ASN A 352 -26.46 -17.27 21.57
N HIS A 353 -26.98 -18.48 21.68
CA HIS A 353 -28.02 -19.01 20.81
C HIS A 353 -29.25 -18.09 20.72
N ARG A 354 -29.77 -17.59 21.84
CA ARG A 354 -30.96 -16.69 21.86
C ARG A 354 -30.71 -15.37 21.11
N ALA A 355 -29.49 -14.84 21.19
CA ALA A 355 -29.16 -13.62 20.45
C ALA A 355 -29.05 -13.93 18.95
N LEU A 356 -28.45 -15.06 18.57
CA LEU A 356 -28.42 -15.51 17.16
C LEU A 356 -29.82 -15.71 16.59
N GLU A 357 -30.75 -16.37 17.34
CA GLU A 357 -32.12 -16.51 16.90
C GLU A 357 -32.79 -15.17 16.60
N ARG A 358 -32.59 -14.15 17.42
CA ARG A 358 -33.11 -12.79 17.15
C ARG A 358 -32.53 -12.21 15.85
N VAL A 359 -31.21 -12.34 15.64
CA VAL A 359 -30.52 -11.87 14.42
C VAL A 359 -31.09 -12.59 13.19
N PHE A 360 -31.20 -13.92 13.24
CA PHE A 360 -31.71 -14.70 12.11
C PHE A 360 -33.19 -14.42 11.85
N ALA A 361 -34.02 -14.28 12.90
CA ALA A 361 -35.45 -13.96 12.76
C ALA A 361 -35.65 -12.58 12.11
N HIS A 362 -34.79 -11.60 12.46
CA HIS A 362 -34.91 -10.23 11.97
C HIS A 362 -34.41 -10.10 10.52
N TYR A 363 -33.17 -10.55 10.24
CA TYR A 363 -32.54 -10.33 8.96
C TYR A 363 -32.78 -11.42 7.92
N LYS A 364 -33.11 -12.64 8.34
CA LYS A 364 -33.32 -13.82 7.50
C LYS A 364 -32.22 -14.01 6.46
N PRO A 365 -30.97 -14.18 6.91
CA PRO A 365 -29.82 -14.26 6.02
C PRO A 365 -29.95 -15.47 5.08
N GLN A 366 -29.73 -15.23 3.80
CA GLN A 366 -29.72 -16.30 2.79
C GLN A 366 -28.36 -17.00 2.74
N ILE A 367 -27.29 -16.24 2.96
CA ILE A 367 -25.92 -16.73 2.99
C ILE A 367 -25.29 -16.39 4.33
N VAL A 368 -24.67 -17.37 4.96
CA VAL A 368 -23.96 -17.21 6.24
C VAL A 368 -22.49 -17.58 6.04
N ILE A 369 -21.59 -16.67 6.39
CA ILE A 369 -20.15 -16.91 6.33
C ILE A 369 -19.59 -16.86 7.75
N ASN A 370 -19.19 -18.03 8.27
CA ASN A 370 -18.64 -18.14 9.62
C ASN A 370 -17.10 -17.97 9.60
N ALA A 371 -16.63 -16.76 9.93
CA ALA A 371 -15.21 -16.46 10.16
C ALA A 371 -14.90 -16.24 11.67
N ALA A 372 -15.89 -16.42 12.56
CA ALA A 372 -15.70 -16.31 14.00
C ALA A 372 -14.99 -17.54 14.56
N ALA A 373 -13.87 -17.35 15.23
CA ALA A 373 -13.15 -18.40 15.96
C ALA A 373 -12.07 -17.84 16.89
N HIS A 374 -11.78 -18.55 17.96
CA HIS A 374 -10.54 -18.36 18.71
C HIS A 374 -9.40 -19.08 17.97
N LYS A 375 -8.38 -18.33 17.52
CA LYS A 375 -7.34 -18.83 16.59
C LYS A 375 -5.93 -18.96 17.19
N HIS A 376 -5.68 -18.37 18.36
CA HIS A 376 -4.34 -18.35 18.97
C HIS A 376 -4.00 -19.66 19.67
N VAL A 377 -3.15 -20.48 19.03
CA VAL A 377 -2.76 -21.81 19.54
C VAL A 377 -2.27 -21.76 20.99
N PRO A 378 -1.28 -20.95 21.39
CA PRO A 378 -0.77 -20.96 22.75
C PRO A 378 -1.81 -20.55 23.81
N LEU A 379 -2.77 -19.73 23.44
CA LEU A 379 -3.84 -19.32 24.35
C LEU A 379 -4.88 -20.45 24.53
N MET A 380 -5.26 -21.09 23.42
CA MET A 380 -6.24 -22.18 23.44
C MET A 380 -5.70 -23.46 24.08
N GLU A 381 -4.41 -23.67 24.08
CA GLU A 381 -3.77 -24.75 24.84
C GLU A 381 -4.00 -24.63 26.35
N LYS A 382 -4.16 -23.41 26.87
CA LYS A 382 -4.43 -23.11 28.28
C LYS A 382 -5.91 -22.82 28.57
N ASN A 383 -6.78 -22.81 27.56
CA ASN A 383 -8.19 -22.49 27.67
C ASN A 383 -9.01 -23.45 26.76
N CYS A 384 -8.88 -24.74 27.02
CA CYS A 384 -9.48 -25.77 26.19
C CYS A 384 -11.02 -25.72 26.22
N VAL A 385 -11.59 -25.48 27.38
CA VAL A 385 -13.03 -25.30 27.57
C VAL A 385 -13.56 -24.18 26.66
N GLU A 386 -12.92 -23.01 26.71
CA GLU A 386 -13.34 -21.84 25.93
C GLU A 386 -13.16 -22.08 24.43
N ALA A 387 -12.05 -22.76 24.03
CA ALA A 387 -11.81 -23.10 22.61
C ALA A 387 -12.92 -23.97 22.03
N VAL A 388 -13.35 -25.01 22.78
CA VAL A 388 -14.45 -25.90 22.38
C VAL A 388 -15.77 -25.16 22.41
N TYR A 389 -16.05 -24.41 23.47
CA TYR A 389 -17.31 -23.67 23.61
C TYR A 389 -17.50 -22.66 22.47
N ASN A 390 -16.51 -21.82 22.23
CA ASN A 390 -16.61 -20.82 21.17
C ASN A 390 -16.61 -21.45 19.76
N ASN A 391 -15.61 -22.27 19.46
CA ASN A 391 -15.44 -22.74 18.09
C ASN A 391 -16.47 -23.81 17.71
N VAL A 392 -16.63 -24.86 18.57
CA VAL A 392 -17.48 -26.01 18.24
C VAL A 392 -18.96 -25.72 18.51
N PHE A 393 -19.30 -25.29 19.72
CA PHE A 393 -20.70 -25.00 20.06
C PHE A 393 -21.20 -23.73 19.37
N GLY A 394 -20.36 -22.71 19.18
CA GLY A 394 -20.70 -21.55 18.36
C GLY A 394 -21.03 -21.93 16.91
N THR A 395 -20.24 -22.83 16.28
CA THR A 395 -20.55 -23.34 14.93
C THR A 395 -21.84 -24.16 14.92
N ARG A 396 -22.09 -24.98 15.94
CA ARG A 396 -23.34 -25.74 16.06
C ARG A 396 -24.54 -24.79 16.15
N ASN A 397 -24.50 -23.75 16.97
CA ASN A 397 -25.57 -22.76 17.08
C ASN A 397 -25.86 -22.08 15.73
N LEU A 398 -24.84 -21.79 14.92
CA LEU A 398 -25.06 -21.24 13.58
C LEU A 398 -25.74 -22.24 12.65
N ILE A 399 -25.34 -23.53 12.67
CA ILE A 399 -26.01 -24.59 11.91
C ILE A 399 -27.50 -24.69 12.31
N ASP A 400 -27.79 -24.72 13.60
CA ASP A 400 -29.15 -24.83 14.10
C ASP A 400 -30.00 -23.60 13.70
N CYS A 401 -29.44 -22.38 13.75
CA CYS A 401 -30.13 -21.18 13.26
C CYS A 401 -30.32 -21.20 11.73
N CYS A 402 -29.32 -21.62 10.95
CA CYS A 402 -29.45 -21.74 9.50
C CYS A 402 -30.60 -22.68 9.12
N GLU A 403 -30.70 -23.84 9.75
CA GLU A 403 -31.79 -24.80 9.52
C GLU A 403 -33.17 -24.27 9.97
N ALA A 404 -33.21 -23.61 11.14
CA ALA A 404 -34.48 -23.10 11.69
C ALA A 404 -35.04 -21.93 10.86
N TYR A 405 -34.21 -21.07 10.34
CA TYR A 405 -34.63 -19.86 9.61
C TYR A 405 -34.46 -19.93 8.09
N GLY A 406 -34.05 -21.10 7.57
CA GLY A 406 -34.08 -21.40 6.14
C GLY A 406 -33.02 -20.62 5.33
N ALA A 407 -31.79 -20.55 5.84
CA ALA A 407 -30.66 -20.07 5.04
C ALA A 407 -30.46 -20.96 3.80
N GLU A 408 -29.98 -20.39 2.70
CA GLU A 408 -29.69 -21.16 1.48
C GLU A 408 -28.32 -21.86 1.62
N ARG A 409 -27.36 -21.18 2.26
CA ARG A 409 -25.98 -21.65 2.38
C ARG A 409 -25.30 -21.17 3.64
N MET A 410 -24.48 -22.05 4.23
CA MET A 410 -23.50 -21.70 5.26
C MET A 410 -22.10 -22.11 4.81
N MET A 411 -21.18 -21.16 4.84
CA MET A 411 -19.76 -21.35 4.52
C MET A 411 -18.94 -21.14 5.78
N MET A 412 -18.01 -22.04 6.09
CA MET A 412 -17.14 -21.94 7.26
C MET A 412 -15.69 -21.72 6.86
N VAL A 413 -15.05 -20.71 7.40
CA VAL A 413 -13.60 -20.51 7.31
C VAL A 413 -12.89 -21.52 8.20
N SER A 414 -11.96 -22.31 7.64
CA SER A 414 -11.14 -23.28 8.34
C SER A 414 -9.63 -22.98 8.17
N THR A 415 -8.79 -23.88 8.62
CA THR A 415 -7.33 -23.69 8.70
C THR A 415 -6.58 -24.97 8.39
N ASP A 416 -5.32 -24.84 7.89
CA ASP A 416 -4.33 -25.92 7.75
C ASP A 416 -4.11 -26.69 9.07
N LYS A 417 -4.27 -26.04 10.21
CA LYS A 417 -4.07 -26.64 11.53
C LYS A 417 -5.16 -27.65 11.91
N ALA A 418 -6.25 -27.73 11.15
CA ALA A 418 -7.27 -28.78 11.27
C ALA A 418 -6.82 -30.11 10.65
N VAL A 419 -5.76 -30.10 9.82
CA VAL A 419 -5.15 -31.29 9.23
C VAL A 419 -4.24 -31.95 10.27
N ASN A 420 -4.53 -33.20 10.63
CA ASN A 420 -3.76 -33.93 11.65
C ASN A 420 -3.40 -33.03 12.84
N PRO A 421 -4.40 -32.46 13.57
CA PRO A 421 -4.16 -31.43 14.56
C PRO A 421 -3.23 -31.90 15.66
N THR A 422 -2.31 -31.03 16.10
CA THR A 422 -1.41 -31.24 17.23
C THR A 422 -1.73 -30.34 18.40
N ASN A 423 -2.77 -29.51 18.25
CA ASN A 423 -3.17 -28.52 19.24
C ASN A 423 -4.69 -28.44 19.35
N VAL A 424 -5.15 -27.89 20.49
CA VAL A 424 -6.57 -27.74 20.82
C VAL A 424 -7.30 -26.92 19.75
N MET A 425 -6.74 -25.77 19.34
CA MET A 425 -7.37 -24.91 18.35
C MET A 425 -7.59 -25.65 17.01
N GLY A 426 -6.57 -26.34 16.50
CA GLY A 426 -6.68 -27.14 15.28
C GLY A 426 -7.71 -28.28 15.43
N ALA A 427 -7.73 -28.96 16.58
CA ALA A 427 -8.70 -30.02 16.87
C ALA A 427 -10.13 -29.48 16.95
N THR A 428 -10.37 -28.28 17.52
CA THR A 428 -11.68 -27.65 17.51
C THR A 428 -12.15 -27.30 16.09
N LYS A 429 -11.23 -26.81 15.23
CA LYS A 429 -11.55 -26.50 13.82
C LYS A 429 -11.84 -27.77 13.03
N ARG A 430 -11.09 -28.86 13.26
CA ARG A 430 -11.39 -30.17 12.66
C ARG A 430 -12.78 -30.67 13.08
N MET A 431 -13.14 -30.54 14.35
CA MET A 431 -14.48 -30.89 14.82
C MET A 431 -15.57 -30.03 14.15
N CYS A 432 -15.31 -28.74 13.89
CA CYS A 432 -16.22 -27.87 13.14
C CYS A 432 -16.37 -28.33 11.68
N GLU A 433 -15.28 -28.75 11.01
CA GLU A 433 -15.36 -29.32 9.65
C GLU A 433 -16.26 -30.55 9.63
N MET A 434 -16.05 -31.46 10.57
CA MET A 434 -16.87 -32.67 10.71
C MET A 434 -18.37 -32.34 10.99
N LEU A 435 -18.65 -31.30 11.79
CA LEU A 435 -20.00 -30.81 12.04
C LEU A 435 -20.69 -30.31 10.74
N VAL A 436 -19.97 -29.45 9.98
CA VAL A 436 -20.43 -28.89 8.71
C VAL A 436 -20.73 -30.01 7.70
N GLN A 437 -19.81 -30.95 7.55
CA GLN A 437 -19.97 -32.11 6.65
C GLN A 437 -21.10 -33.03 7.09
N SER A 438 -21.23 -33.31 8.39
CA SER A 438 -22.35 -34.10 8.92
C SER A 438 -23.71 -33.39 8.68
N ALA A 439 -23.77 -32.05 8.94
CA ALA A 439 -24.98 -31.26 8.70
C ALA A 439 -25.45 -31.34 7.24
N ALA A 440 -24.55 -31.41 6.29
CA ALA A 440 -24.85 -31.55 4.88
C ALA A 440 -25.58 -32.85 4.53
N THR A 441 -25.48 -33.89 5.37
CA THR A 441 -26.15 -35.18 5.12
C THR A 441 -27.64 -35.22 5.52
N TRP A 442 -28.08 -34.35 6.41
CA TRP A 442 -29.43 -34.34 6.97
C TRP A 442 -30.12 -32.98 6.91
N GLY A 443 -29.37 -31.90 6.74
CA GLY A 443 -29.86 -30.54 6.68
C GLY A 443 -30.52 -30.21 5.33
N ARG A 444 -31.24 -29.08 5.29
CA ARG A 444 -31.83 -28.50 4.08
C ARG A 444 -30.95 -27.39 3.50
N VAL A 445 -30.02 -26.91 4.30
CA VAL A 445 -29.07 -25.85 3.95
C VAL A 445 -27.86 -26.47 3.26
N ASN A 446 -27.27 -25.77 2.30
CA ASN A 446 -26.03 -26.19 1.68
C ASN A 446 -24.84 -25.76 2.55
N TYR A 447 -24.05 -26.72 2.99
CA TYR A 447 -22.90 -26.49 3.85
C TYR A 447 -21.59 -26.66 3.10
N SER A 448 -20.58 -25.82 3.43
CA SER A 448 -19.21 -26.01 2.95
C SER A 448 -18.21 -25.42 3.95
N ALA A 449 -16.96 -25.88 3.88
CA ALA A 449 -15.86 -25.29 4.62
C ALA A 449 -14.69 -24.99 3.67
N THR A 450 -13.91 -23.95 3.96
CA THR A 450 -12.74 -23.59 3.16
C THR A 450 -11.51 -23.50 4.07
N ARG A 451 -10.52 -24.33 3.78
CA ARG A 451 -9.26 -24.48 4.52
C ARG A 451 -8.15 -23.73 3.81
N PHE A 452 -7.40 -22.92 4.57
CA PHE A 452 -6.19 -22.26 4.09
C PHE A 452 -5.17 -22.11 5.23
N GLY A 453 -3.91 -21.79 4.88
CA GLY A 453 -2.81 -21.63 5.84
C GLY A 453 -2.77 -20.24 6.48
N ASN A 454 -1.56 -19.73 6.74
CA ASN A 454 -1.44 -18.43 7.38
C ASN A 454 -1.76 -17.29 6.40
N VAL A 455 -2.35 -16.22 6.93
CA VAL A 455 -2.57 -14.98 6.17
C VAL A 455 -1.66 -13.87 6.66
N LEU A 456 -1.08 -13.15 5.71
CA LEU A 456 -0.12 -12.07 5.96
C LEU A 456 -0.77 -10.91 6.69
N GLY A 457 -0.05 -10.34 7.66
CA GLY A 457 -0.49 -9.11 8.33
C GLY A 457 -1.72 -9.25 9.24
N SER A 458 -2.26 -10.48 9.44
CA SER A 458 -3.43 -10.65 10.31
C SER A 458 -3.11 -10.30 11.77
N ALA A 459 -4.10 -9.78 12.48
CA ALA A 459 -3.96 -9.38 13.89
C ALA A 459 -3.40 -10.51 14.75
N GLY A 460 -2.35 -10.22 15.54
CA GLY A 460 -1.66 -11.17 16.41
C GLY A 460 -0.79 -12.23 15.70
N SER A 461 -0.55 -12.10 14.38
CA SER A 461 0.35 -12.98 13.64
C SER A 461 1.82 -12.59 13.80
N VAL A 462 2.72 -13.38 13.20
CA VAL A 462 4.19 -13.24 13.31
C VAL A 462 4.68 -11.88 12.74
N ILE A 463 4.11 -11.40 11.66
CA ILE A 463 4.55 -10.15 11.00
C ILE A 463 4.32 -8.92 11.90
N PRO A 464 3.13 -8.64 12.45
CA PRO A 464 2.95 -7.57 13.42
C PRO A 464 3.83 -7.70 14.67
N LEU A 465 4.13 -8.93 15.11
CA LEU A 465 5.04 -9.16 16.23
C LEU A 465 6.45 -8.71 15.87
N PHE A 466 7.00 -9.18 14.75
CA PHE A 466 8.34 -8.81 14.28
C PHE A 466 8.46 -7.30 14.03
N LYS A 467 7.46 -6.68 13.39
CA LYS A 467 7.43 -5.20 13.23
C LYS A 467 7.59 -4.46 14.55
N ARG A 468 6.88 -4.88 15.60
CA ARG A 468 6.99 -4.27 16.94
C ARG A 468 8.36 -4.50 17.57
N GLN A 469 8.89 -5.73 17.50
CA GLN A 469 10.20 -6.07 18.05
C GLN A 469 11.32 -5.29 17.36
N ILE A 470 11.28 -5.18 16.04
CA ILE A 470 12.22 -4.38 15.25
C ILE A 470 12.13 -2.90 15.62
N ALA A 471 10.92 -2.35 15.72
CA ALA A 471 10.70 -0.95 16.12
C ALA A 471 11.19 -0.63 17.55
N SER A 472 11.22 -1.66 18.42
CA SER A 472 11.73 -1.55 19.81
C SER A 472 13.25 -1.78 19.91
N GLY A 473 13.97 -2.00 18.79
CA GLY A 473 15.42 -2.27 18.80
C GLY A 473 15.80 -3.74 19.00
N GLY A 474 14.85 -4.66 18.90
CA GLY A 474 15.06 -6.10 19.03
C GLY A 474 15.03 -6.64 20.48
N PRO A 475 15.39 -7.91 20.70
CA PRO A 475 15.65 -8.90 19.66
C PRO A 475 14.37 -9.37 18.95
N VAL A 476 14.50 -9.92 17.72
CA VAL A 476 13.43 -10.64 17.06
C VAL A 476 13.40 -12.06 17.56
N THR A 477 12.25 -12.51 18.06
CA THR A 477 12.12 -13.85 18.67
C THR A 477 11.55 -14.85 17.67
N LEU A 478 12.27 -15.96 17.46
CA LEU A 478 11.90 -17.07 16.60
C LEU A 478 11.71 -18.33 17.44
N THR A 479 10.69 -19.11 17.18
CA THR A 479 10.42 -20.32 17.97
C THR A 479 11.35 -21.47 17.57
N ASP A 480 11.66 -21.63 16.28
CA ASP A 480 12.66 -22.56 15.76
C ASP A 480 13.08 -22.10 14.35
N LYS A 481 14.36 -22.17 14.02
CA LYS A 481 14.91 -21.74 12.72
C LYS A 481 14.45 -22.59 11.54
N ARG A 482 14.01 -23.82 11.80
CA ARG A 482 13.53 -24.79 10.79
C ARG A 482 12.07 -24.55 10.40
N ILE A 483 11.32 -23.73 11.13
CA ILE A 483 9.89 -23.53 10.91
C ILE A 483 9.62 -23.00 9.53
N ILE A 484 8.72 -23.68 8.84
CA ILE A 484 8.21 -23.34 7.53
C ILE A 484 6.69 -23.10 7.65
N ARG A 485 6.19 -22.06 6.98
CA ARG A 485 4.76 -21.77 6.92
C ARG A 485 4.37 -21.37 5.50
N TYR A 486 3.13 -21.67 5.17
CA TYR A 486 2.50 -21.20 3.94
C TYR A 486 1.82 -19.88 4.21
N PHE A 487 1.96 -18.93 3.29
CA PHE A 487 1.35 -17.61 3.42
C PHE A 487 0.51 -17.24 2.21
N MET A 488 -0.59 -16.55 2.47
CA MET A 488 -1.48 -15.95 1.49
C MET A 488 -1.81 -14.53 1.93
N THR A 489 -2.16 -13.63 1.03
CA THR A 489 -2.67 -12.32 1.44
C THR A 489 -4.10 -12.43 1.95
N ILE A 490 -4.52 -11.51 2.84
CA ILE A 490 -5.88 -11.48 3.36
C ILE A 490 -6.90 -11.28 2.22
N PRO A 491 -6.69 -10.34 1.26
CA PRO A 491 -7.59 -10.17 0.12
C PRO A 491 -7.71 -11.44 -0.74
N GLU A 492 -6.60 -12.13 -1.00
CA GLU A 492 -6.58 -13.36 -1.79
C GLU A 492 -7.38 -14.47 -1.11
N ALA A 493 -7.11 -14.74 0.18
CA ALA A 493 -7.82 -15.75 0.95
C ALA A 493 -9.34 -15.46 0.99
N SER A 494 -9.71 -14.23 1.27
CA SER A 494 -11.11 -13.81 1.33
C SER A 494 -11.82 -13.95 -0.02
N GLN A 495 -11.15 -13.61 -1.11
CA GLN A 495 -11.69 -13.75 -2.45
C GLN A 495 -11.94 -15.22 -2.82
N LEU A 496 -10.96 -16.10 -2.57
CA LEU A 496 -11.11 -17.53 -2.84
C LEU A 496 -12.21 -18.19 -1.96
N VAL A 497 -12.38 -17.72 -0.72
CA VAL A 497 -13.52 -18.10 0.12
C VAL A 497 -14.84 -17.69 -0.54
N LEU A 498 -14.97 -16.46 -1.02
CA LEU A 498 -16.18 -16.01 -1.70
C LEU A 498 -16.44 -16.78 -3.00
N GLU A 499 -15.40 -17.13 -3.75
CA GLU A 499 -15.52 -17.92 -4.97
C GLU A 499 -15.91 -19.38 -4.72
N SER A 500 -15.47 -19.96 -3.59
CA SER A 500 -15.90 -21.31 -3.23
C SER A 500 -17.42 -21.41 -2.97
N GLY A 501 -18.07 -20.27 -2.62
CA GLY A 501 -19.50 -20.22 -2.36
C GLY A 501 -20.38 -20.73 -3.53
N PRO A 502 -20.36 -20.09 -4.70
CA PRO A 502 -21.15 -20.53 -5.86
C PRO A 502 -20.73 -21.91 -6.40
N MET A 503 -19.47 -22.34 -6.17
CA MET A 503 -18.97 -23.65 -6.62
C MET A 503 -19.43 -24.80 -5.74
N ALA A 504 -19.70 -24.54 -4.46
CA ALA A 504 -20.05 -25.60 -3.51
C ALA A 504 -21.39 -26.28 -3.84
N LYS A 505 -21.36 -27.59 -3.85
CA LYS A 505 -22.58 -28.40 -3.97
C LYS A 505 -23.22 -28.58 -2.58
N ASN A 506 -22.69 -29.49 -1.78
CA ASN A 506 -23.07 -29.64 -0.37
C ASN A 506 -22.10 -30.55 0.37
N GLY A 507 -21.59 -30.12 1.52
CA GLY A 507 -20.70 -30.90 2.37
C GLY A 507 -19.24 -30.88 1.96
N GLU A 508 -18.86 -30.06 0.97
CA GLU A 508 -17.50 -30.03 0.44
C GLU A 508 -16.55 -29.26 1.36
N LEU A 509 -15.35 -29.80 1.47
CA LEU A 509 -14.22 -29.17 2.14
C LEU A 509 -13.26 -28.67 1.07
N PHE A 510 -13.25 -27.36 0.84
CA PHE A 510 -12.33 -26.72 -0.08
C PHE A 510 -10.98 -26.50 0.58
N VAL A 511 -9.91 -26.68 -0.21
CA VAL A 511 -8.52 -26.42 0.18
C VAL A 511 -7.92 -25.45 -0.81
N LEU A 512 -7.39 -24.33 -0.30
CA LEU A 512 -6.79 -23.30 -1.16
C LEU A 512 -5.31 -23.62 -1.43
N ASP A 513 -4.87 -23.35 -2.67
CA ASP A 513 -3.47 -23.42 -3.04
C ASP A 513 -2.67 -22.33 -2.33
N MET A 514 -1.82 -22.72 -1.43
CA MET A 514 -0.99 -21.80 -0.64
C MET A 514 0.33 -21.41 -1.33
N GLY A 515 0.62 -21.98 -2.50
CA GLY A 515 1.87 -21.78 -3.22
C GLY A 515 3.08 -22.33 -2.48
N GLN A 516 4.23 -21.64 -2.59
CA GLN A 516 5.49 -22.12 -2.00
C GLN A 516 5.56 -21.85 -0.49
N PRO A 517 6.15 -22.76 0.27
CA PRO A 517 6.39 -22.55 1.70
C PRO A 517 7.50 -21.51 1.94
N VAL A 518 7.40 -20.78 3.05
CA VAL A 518 8.33 -19.73 3.46
C VAL A 518 8.95 -20.07 4.80
N LYS A 519 10.28 -20.00 4.90
CA LYS A 519 11.00 -20.13 6.17
C LYS A 519 10.79 -18.86 7.01
N ILE A 520 10.39 -19.05 8.27
CA ILE A 520 10.13 -17.89 9.16
C ILE A 520 11.42 -17.15 9.50
N LEU A 521 12.57 -17.83 9.50
CA LEU A 521 13.88 -17.20 9.63
C LEU A 521 14.14 -16.20 8.49
N GLU A 522 13.96 -16.61 7.23
CA GLU A 522 14.14 -15.74 6.07
C GLU A 522 13.16 -14.55 6.09
N LEU A 523 11.94 -14.77 6.56
CA LEU A 523 10.96 -13.70 6.76
C LEU A 523 11.46 -12.68 7.79
N ALA A 524 12.00 -13.13 8.93
CA ALA A 524 12.54 -12.27 9.98
C ALA A 524 13.74 -11.45 9.48
N GLU A 525 14.69 -12.10 8.81
CA GLU A 525 15.85 -11.45 8.21
C GLU A 525 15.45 -10.37 7.19
N ASN A 526 14.52 -10.71 6.30
CA ASN A 526 14.02 -9.77 5.31
C ASN A 526 13.30 -8.57 5.95
N MET A 527 12.56 -8.78 7.03
CA MET A 527 11.91 -7.70 7.77
C MET A 527 12.91 -6.77 8.45
N ILE A 528 13.97 -7.31 9.05
CA ILE A 528 15.06 -6.52 9.64
C ILE A 528 15.73 -5.68 8.56
N ARG A 529 16.10 -6.30 7.42
CA ARG A 529 16.72 -5.60 6.28
C ARG A 529 15.82 -4.48 5.73
N LEU A 530 14.53 -4.74 5.54
CA LEU A 530 13.56 -3.74 5.07
C LEU A 530 13.43 -2.53 6.01
N SER A 531 13.53 -2.78 7.32
CA SER A 531 13.43 -1.71 8.30
C SER A 531 14.65 -0.76 8.28
N GLY A 532 15.78 -1.21 7.70
CA GLY A 532 17.07 -0.51 7.77
C GLY A 532 17.69 -0.50 9.17
N ALA A 533 17.12 -1.25 10.12
CA ALA A 533 17.64 -1.35 11.48
C ALA A 533 18.92 -2.20 11.50
N GLN A 534 19.94 -1.72 12.20
CA GLN A 534 21.23 -2.41 12.35
C GLN A 534 21.35 -3.01 13.75
N GLY A 535 22.07 -4.13 13.85
CA GLY A 535 22.39 -4.76 15.14
C GLY A 535 21.22 -5.49 15.82
N ILE A 536 20.14 -5.79 15.09
CA ILE A 536 19.02 -6.59 15.62
C ILE A 536 19.37 -8.07 15.54
N GLU A 537 19.41 -8.72 16.70
CA GLU A 537 19.63 -10.16 16.82
C GLU A 537 18.33 -10.95 16.65
N ILE A 538 18.43 -12.16 16.08
CA ILE A 538 17.35 -13.15 16.05
C ILE A 538 17.64 -14.20 17.12
N VAL A 539 16.75 -14.29 18.11
CA VAL A 539 16.88 -15.19 19.24
C VAL A 539 15.88 -16.34 19.11
N GLU A 540 16.36 -17.55 19.27
CA GLU A 540 15.54 -18.77 19.27
C GLU A 540 15.00 -19.03 20.67
N THR A 541 13.65 -19.20 20.80
CA THR A 541 12.96 -19.32 22.08
C THR A 541 12.44 -20.72 22.38
N GLY A 542 12.54 -21.65 21.43
CA GLY A 542 11.93 -22.97 21.49
C GLY A 542 10.47 -23.00 21.04
N LEU A 543 10.02 -24.19 20.62
CA LEU A 543 8.65 -24.40 20.17
C LEU A 543 7.64 -24.13 21.27
N ARG A 544 6.55 -23.48 20.92
CA ARG A 544 5.43 -23.21 21.82
C ARG A 544 4.56 -24.46 21.99
N PRO A 545 3.82 -24.60 23.10
CA PRO A 545 2.87 -25.70 23.27
C PRO A 545 1.92 -25.85 22.08
N GLY A 546 1.82 -27.04 21.52
CA GLY A 546 0.96 -27.34 20.38
C GLY A 546 1.50 -26.94 19.00
N GLU A 547 2.71 -26.38 18.90
CA GLU A 547 3.28 -25.91 17.63
C GLU A 547 3.94 -27.04 16.84
N LYS A 548 3.64 -27.08 15.52
CA LYS A 548 4.31 -27.97 14.56
C LYS A 548 5.55 -27.31 13.96
N LEU A 549 6.58 -28.08 13.68
CA LEU A 549 7.71 -27.64 12.85
C LEU A 549 7.27 -27.33 11.42
N TYR A 550 6.51 -28.24 10.81
CA TYR A 550 6.00 -28.15 9.45
C TYR A 550 4.47 -28.24 9.46
N GLU A 551 3.81 -27.33 8.75
CA GLU A 551 2.35 -27.38 8.57
C GLU A 551 1.99 -28.18 7.31
N GLU A 552 0.92 -28.96 7.40
CA GLU A 552 0.39 -29.77 6.33
C GLU A 552 -0.90 -29.11 5.77
N LEU A 553 -0.96 -28.91 4.46
CA LEU A 553 -2.17 -28.38 3.82
C LEU A 553 -3.18 -29.48 3.56
N LEU A 554 -2.73 -30.72 3.40
CA LEU A 554 -3.49 -31.87 2.93
C LEU A 554 -3.14 -33.12 3.73
N VAL A 555 -4.10 -34.01 3.90
CA VAL A 555 -3.86 -35.32 4.49
C VAL A 555 -3.10 -36.21 3.49
N LYS A 556 -3.45 -36.15 2.20
CA LYS A 556 -2.76 -36.82 1.07
C LYS A 556 -3.04 -36.05 -0.22
N THR A 557 -2.00 -35.80 -1.01
CA THR A 557 -2.10 -35.09 -2.31
C THR A 557 -2.88 -35.84 -3.39
N GLU A 558 -3.10 -37.14 -3.24
CA GLU A 558 -3.70 -38.02 -4.23
C GLU A 558 -5.26 -38.05 -4.16
N GLU A 559 -5.86 -37.43 -3.13
CA GLU A 559 -7.31 -37.50 -2.87
C GLU A 559 -8.05 -36.17 -3.15
N LEU A 560 -7.46 -35.29 -3.96
CA LEU A 560 -8.05 -33.99 -4.30
C LEU A 560 -8.76 -34.00 -5.65
N ASP A 561 -9.99 -33.52 -5.66
CA ASP A 561 -10.68 -33.16 -6.89
C ASP A 561 -10.34 -31.70 -7.28
N LYS A 562 -10.16 -31.48 -8.58
CA LYS A 562 -9.94 -30.14 -9.14
C LYS A 562 -11.28 -29.43 -9.31
N THR A 563 -11.30 -28.13 -9.06
CA THR A 563 -12.41 -27.26 -9.41
C THR A 563 -12.15 -26.50 -10.71
N ASP A 564 -13.11 -25.70 -11.17
CA ASP A 564 -12.92 -24.76 -12.29
C ASP A 564 -11.85 -23.69 -11.97
N ASN A 565 -11.63 -23.39 -10.69
CA ASN A 565 -10.56 -22.51 -10.24
C ASN A 565 -9.32 -23.32 -9.87
N ARG A 566 -8.18 -23.05 -10.53
CA ARG A 566 -6.91 -23.77 -10.32
C ARG A 566 -6.33 -23.63 -8.92
N LEU A 567 -6.80 -22.68 -8.13
CA LEU A 567 -6.35 -22.38 -6.78
C LEU A 567 -7.26 -22.97 -5.69
N ILE A 568 -8.35 -23.64 -6.09
CA ILE A 568 -9.33 -24.24 -5.18
C ILE A 568 -9.43 -25.72 -5.48
N PHE A 569 -9.17 -26.55 -4.48
CA PHE A 569 -9.30 -28.01 -4.53
C PHE A 569 -10.40 -28.46 -3.58
N ILE A 570 -10.92 -29.68 -3.79
CA ILE A 570 -11.90 -30.31 -2.91
C ILE A 570 -11.25 -31.55 -2.29
N GLU A 571 -11.20 -31.60 -0.94
CA GLU A 571 -10.77 -32.78 -0.21
C GLU A 571 -11.94 -33.78 -0.07
N LYS A 572 -11.69 -35.03 -0.43
CA LYS A 572 -12.65 -36.12 -0.25
C LYS A 572 -12.59 -36.62 1.18
N ASP A 573 -13.62 -36.37 1.93
CA ASP A 573 -13.79 -36.87 3.29
C ASP A 573 -15.17 -37.56 3.43
N CYS A 574 -15.27 -38.54 4.29
CA CYS A 574 -16.54 -39.22 4.54
C CYS A 574 -17.27 -38.52 5.69
N PRO A 575 -18.46 -37.92 5.44
CA PRO A 575 -19.22 -37.28 6.48
C PRO A 575 -19.71 -38.29 7.54
N LEU A 576 -19.66 -37.87 8.80
CA LEU A 576 -20.18 -38.69 9.89
C LEU A 576 -21.71 -38.69 9.90
N PRO A 577 -22.36 -39.87 10.17
CA PRO A 577 -23.80 -39.92 10.39
C PRO A 577 -24.24 -39.02 11.55
N ARG A 578 -25.44 -38.44 11.46
CA ARG A 578 -25.98 -37.52 12.48
C ARG A 578 -25.88 -38.07 13.90
N GLN A 579 -26.28 -39.35 14.10
CA GLN A 579 -26.27 -39.98 15.43
C GLN A 579 -24.86 -40.03 16.05
N GLU A 580 -23.84 -40.34 15.26
CA GLU A 580 -22.46 -40.36 15.75
C GLU A 580 -21.96 -38.93 16.05
N MET A 581 -22.36 -37.96 15.23
CA MET A 581 -22.03 -36.56 15.49
C MET A 581 -22.70 -36.06 16.77
N ASP A 582 -23.96 -36.33 16.98
CA ASP A 582 -24.69 -35.94 18.20
C ASP A 582 -24.05 -36.58 19.44
N ARG A 583 -23.64 -37.86 19.37
CA ARG A 583 -22.90 -38.54 20.45
C ARG A 583 -21.56 -37.82 20.78
N ARG A 584 -20.82 -37.41 19.77
CA ARG A 584 -19.56 -36.66 19.96
C ARG A 584 -19.81 -35.30 20.58
N MET A 585 -20.87 -34.63 20.16
CA MET A 585 -21.26 -33.32 20.73
C MET A 585 -21.68 -33.44 22.20
N GLU A 586 -22.45 -34.49 22.57
CA GLU A 586 -22.80 -34.78 23.97
C GLU A 586 -21.56 -35.03 24.85
N LEU A 587 -20.57 -35.76 24.34
CA LEU A 587 -19.33 -36.02 25.06
C LEU A 587 -18.57 -34.71 25.32
N LEU A 588 -18.48 -33.83 24.33
CA LEU A 588 -17.87 -32.51 24.48
C LEU A 588 -18.67 -31.61 25.42
N ALA A 589 -20.02 -31.64 25.36
CA ALA A 589 -20.86 -30.86 26.24
C ALA A 589 -20.61 -31.17 27.72
N LYS A 590 -20.62 -32.47 28.08
CA LYS A 590 -20.34 -32.95 29.44
C LYS A 590 -18.94 -32.54 29.90
N ALA A 591 -17.96 -32.56 29.00
CA ALA A 591 -16.60 -32.16 29.31
C ALA A 591 -16.49 -30.64 29.57
N VAL A 592 -17.13 -29.81 28.73
CA VAL A 592 -17.18 -28.34 28.86
C VAL A 592 -17.93 -27.95 30.15
N GLU A 593 -19.08 -28.56 30.42
CA GLU A 593 -19.85 -28.32 31.67
C GLU A 593 -19.06 -28.61 32.93
N SER A 594 -18.08 -29.54 32.86
CA SER A 594 -17.19 -29.81 34.01
C SER A 594 -16.23 -28.65 34.33
N GLY A 595 -16.08 -27.68 33.47
CA GLY A 595 -15.13 -26.56 33.59
C GLY A 595 -13.66 -26.95 33.63
N SER A 596 -13.32 -28.21 33.28
CA SER A 596 -11.96 -28.73 33.33
C SER A 596 -11.33 -28.80 31.95
N ASP A 597 -10.23 -28.05 31.74
CA ASP A 597 -9.46 -28.08 30.48
C ASP A 597 -8.90 -29.49 30.20
N ASP A 598 -8.42 -30.21 31.21
CA ASP A 598 -7.89 -31.57 31.04
C ASP A 598 -8.98 -32.57 30.59
N ARG A 599 -10.17 -32.51 31.16
CA ARG A 599 -11.31 -33.34 30.75
C ARG A 599 -11.74 -33.00 29.34
N THR A 600 -11.80 -31.71 29.02
CA THR A 600 -12.18 -31.23 27.70
C THR A 600 -11.16 -31.62 26.65
N ARG A 601 -9.87 -31.55 26.95
CA ARG A 601 -8.80 -32.03 26.06
C ARG A 601 -8.89 -33.54 25.82
N LYS A 602 -9.15 -34.35 26.85
CA LYS A 602 -9.34 -35.78 26.70
C LYS A 602 -10.56 -36.11 25.84
N ALA A 603 -11.66 -35.43 26.06
CA ALA A 603 -12.87 -35.59 25.23
C ALA A 603 -12.61 -35.19 23.78
N LEU A 604 -11.91 -34.08 23.54
CA LEU A 604 -11.54 -33.61 22.21
C LEU A 604 -10.66 -34.63 21.48
N LYS A 605 -9.69 -35.27 22.15
CA LYS A 605 -8.90 -36.38 21.57
C LYS A 605 -9.77 -37.59 21.20
N GLN A 606 -10.83 -37.90 21.95
CA GLN A 606 -11.73 -39.01 21.64
C GLN A 606 -12.62 -38.72 20.43
N VAL A 607 -13.10 -37.48 20.28
CA VAL A 607 -14.01 -37.09 19.20
C VAL A 607 -13.28 -36.71 17.90
N VAL A 608 -11.98 -36.37 17.97
CA VAL A 608 -11.13 -36.06 16.82
C VAL A 608 -9.98 -37.10 16.78
N PRO A 609 -10.15 -38.24 16.10
CA PRO A 609 -9.16 -39.32 16.13
C PRO A 609 -7.79 -38.93 15.54
N THR A 610 -7.75 -37.91 14.68
CA THR A 610 -6.52 -37.39 14.06
C THR A 610 -5.75 -36.44 14.97
N PHE A 611 -6.25 -36.14 16.20
CA PHE A 611 -5.57 -35.28 17.16
C PHE A 611 -4.42 -36.04 17.85
N ARG A 612 -3.18 -35.71 17.47
CA ARG A 612 -1.92 -36.34 17.96
C ARG A 612 -1.19 -35.40 18.90
N SER A 613 -0.18 -35.94 19.62
CA SER A 613 0.71 -35.07 20.39
C SER A 613 1.70 -34.32 19.47
N PRO A 614 2.03 -33.06 19.77
CA PRO A 614 3.01 -32.31 18.98
C PRO A 614 4.40 -32.98 19.01
N GLU A 615 4.78 -33.60 20.12
CA GLU A 615 6.06 -34.30 20.30
C GLU A 615 6.19 -35.47 19.32
N GLU A 616 5.13 -36.31 19.20
CA GLU A 616 5.13 -37.45 18.28
C GLU A 616 5.23 -37.02 16.82
N VAL A 617 4.51 -35.93 16.44
CA VAL A 617 4.49 -35.44 15.06
C VAL A 617 5.82 -34.78 14.70
N ASN A 618 6.39 -33.97 15.60
CA ASN A 618 7.64 -33.28 15.36
C ASN A 618 8.83 -34.29 15.31
N ALA A 619 8.87 -35.30 16.19
CA ALA A 619 9.89 -36.35 16.15
C ALA A 619 9.84 -37.16 14.84
N SER A 620 8.63 -37.48 14.35
CA SER A 620 8.45 -38.15 13.06
C SER A 620 8.90 -37.30 11.87
N ALA A 621 8.69 -35.99 11.93
CA ALA A 621 9.11 -35.05 10.91
C ALA A 621 10.64 -34.89 10.87
N GLU A 622 11.29 -34.83 12.04
CA GLU A 622 12.77 -34.78 12.17
C GLU A 622 13.42 -36.00 11.57
N GLN A 623 12.92 -37.20 11.91
CA GLN A 623 13.44 -38.47 11.34
C GLN A 623 13.29 -38.52 9.81
N SER A 624 12.20 -37.97 9.26
CA SER A 624 11.98 -37.96 7.83
C SER A 624 12.93 -37.01 7.10
N GLU A 625 13.28 -35.87 7.70
CA GLU A 625 14.27 -34.92 7.15
C GLU A 625 15.69 -35.48 7.23
N GLU A 626 16.07 -36.09 8.34
CA GLU A 626 17.37 -36.75 8.46
C GLU A 626 17.57 -37.86 7.42
N MET A 627 16.52 -38.66 7.16
CA MET A 627 16.55 -39.66 6.09
C MET A 627 16.64 -39.05 4.69
N LYS A 628 16.02 -37.91 4.44
CA LYS A 628 16.16 -37.18 3.17
C LYS A 628 17.56 -36.64 2.97
N MET A 629 18.13 -35.98 3.99
CA MET A 629 19.51 -35.46 3.94
C MET A 629 20.54 -36.59 3.75
N GLN A 630 20.34 -37.74 4.41
CA GLN A 630 21.20 -38.91 4.22
C GLN A 630 21.12 -39.51 2.81
N ARG A 631 19.93 -39.50 2.18
CA ARG A 631 19.74 -39.94 0.79
C ARG A 631 20.37 -38.96 -0.21
N GLU A 632 20.25 -37.68 0.02
CA GLU A 632 20.88 -36.65 -0.82
C GLU A 632 22.40 -36.67 -0.70
N ALA A 633 22.95 -36.89 0.52
CA ALA A 633 24.39 -37.06 0.74
C ALA A 633 24.95 -38.38 0.18
N ALA A 634 24.13 -39.41 0.05
CA ALA A 634 24.53 -40.69 -0.55
C ALA A 634 24.43 -40.68 -2.10
N CYS A 635 23.81 -39.69 -2.69
CA CYS A 635 23.70 -39.49 -4.15
C CYS A 635 24.74 -38.49 -4.70
N VAL A 636 25.59 -37.90 -3.86
CA VAL A 636 26.75 -37.08 -4.20
C VAL A 636 28.02 -37.93 -4.08
#